data_9f765ff3f6a348049c842bae3327772a
#
_entry.id   9f765ff3f6a348049c842bae3327772a
#
_cell.length_a   1.000
_cell.length_b   1.000
_cell.length_c   1.000
_cell.angle_alpha   90.00
_cell.angle_beta   90.00
_cell.angle_gamma   90.00
#
_symmetry.space_group_name_H-M   'P 1'
#
loop_
_entity.id
_entity.type
_entity.pdbx_description
1 polymer ?
#
loop_
_entity_poly.entity_id
_entity_poly.type
_entity_poly.pdbx_seq_one_letter_code
_entity_poly.pdbx_strand_id
1 'polypeptide(L)'
;MITFKRVLLLCTLSAACGGAFAQKVASGVVLDAETKEPLIGAVVCTSNGQKVVSDLNGEFNISVNPGERLSVSYVGYENKQLPIADTQQRTVVKLNRGLTLQEVNVVASIASARNKKAVGADVAHLDAAKLLAKGQAANLSDLLDGRVSGMQMFQSNGKVGMPIRFNMRSGATLSMDRDPIIYIDGVRYNNSHTSDINTSQDALSALNDLPMDDIASIDVIKGPAAAASYGAEAANGVIVITTKRQSGSTLERGKLAATAKISVGWSNKAREYTQFVNNTDINNFFVTGHNVSAYASFTKNFTPGNQLFFSFNESHNGGIVPGNKDVRHSLRAAYDMKQGPFTLNFTVGYVNGDISIPQTAQGRNDAIWNLMRDQKPWGYVSERTWRAMKWKYDNDRLTAALRMAYVLPYDIKLETQLGLDLNHIDGLYTLPYGYLLGTNDEGEKSISNRRNQNLTWDWKASRRFDLGHKLHLTGTLLSQIVQRRETMDKTSASIFPADVDNIAAAAQRSVLETSFEQRTWGLYGEAFLNYDNRLFVNAGLRRDASNLIGRNVASIYYPSLSVAYNMEKAKLRAAYGESGRLPYPTDAFTYYEVKGMSGYGPLLVPGKKGNDNIRPERMREIEAGLDWTPARHQIGLTAYAQFTTDAIIYTPL
;
A
#
# COMPACT_ATOMS: atom_id res chain seq x y z
N MET A 1 26.77 -2.48 -37.07
CA MET A 1 26.09 -2.04 -38.28
C MET A 1 25.83 -3.25 -39.18
N ILE A 2 24.83 -4.06 -38.85
CA ILE A 2 24.33 -5.14 -39.71
C ILE A 2 22.82 -5.08 -39.64
N THR A 3 22.31 -4.42 -40.58
CA THR A 3 21.08 -4.40 -41.38
C THR A 3 19.83 -5.13 -40.89
N PHE A 4 18.90 -4.28 -40.56
CA PHE A 4 17.48 -4.43 -40.27
C PHE A 4 16.60 -4.77 -41.50
N LYS A 5 17.11 -5.52 -42.47
CA LYS A 5 16.47 -5.77 -43.78
C LYS A 5 16.05 -7.21 -44.07
N ARG A 6 15.99 -8.11 -43.08
CA ARG A 6 15.63 -9.54 -43.35
C ARG A 6 14.43 -10.08 -42.55
N VAL A 7 13.61 -9.27 -41.94
CA VAL A 7 12.38 -9.72 -41.20
C VAL A 7 11.08 -9.35 -41.95
N LEU A 8 11.13 -8.68 -43.06
CA LEU A 8 9.93 -8.22 -43.78
C LEU A 8 9.57 -9.08 -45.01
N LEU A 9 10.03 -10.31 -45.12
CA LEU A 9 9.74 -11.16 -46.31
C LEU A 9 9.25 -12.57 -45.98
N LEU A 10 8.55 -12.80 -44.86
CA LEU A 10 7.96 -14.10 -44.52
C LEU A 10 6.51 -14.07 -44.10
N CYS A 11 5.76 -13.00 -44.40
CA CYS A 11 4.33 -12.87 -44.13
C CYS A 11 3.43 -12.83 -45.37
N THR A 12 3.87 -13.30 -46.50
CA THR A 12 3.02 -13.42 -47.69
C THR A 12 3.21 -14.75 -48.37
N LEU A 13 2.67 -15.84 -47.81
CA LEU A 13 2.20 -17.03 -48.54
C LEU A 13 1.56 -18.04 -47.57
N SER A 14 0.31 -17.83 -47.19
CA SER A 14 -0.63 -18.89 -46.79
C SER A 14 -2.07 -18.34 -46.80
N ALA A 15 -2.48 -17.90 -47.99
CA ALA A 15 -3.87 -17.66 -48.27
C ALA A 15 -4.29 -18.72 -49.28
N ALA A 16 -4.84 -19.84 -48.81
CA ALA A 16 -5.79 -20.69 -49.56
C ALA A 16 -6.12 -21.94 -48.72
N CYS A 17 -7.28 -21.94 -48.14
CA CYS A 17 -8.20 -23.02 -47.79
C CYS A 17 -8.97 -22.67 -46.51
N GLY A 18 -9.72 -21.59 -46.53
CA GLY A 18 -10.77 -21.31 -45.54
C GLY A 18 -12.10 -21.72 -46.12
N GLY A 19 -12.68 -22.83 -45.67
CA GLY A 19 -14.07 -23.12 -45.91
C GLY A 19 -14.93 -21.94 -45.44
N ALA A 20 -15.72 -21.38 -46.33
CA ALA A 20 -16.69 -20.33 -46.04
C ALA A 20 -17.75 -20.88 -45.09
N PHE A 21 -17.53 -20.80 -43.77
CA PHE A 21 -18.61 -20.89 -42.81
C PHE A 21 -19.45 -19.62 -42.97
N ALA A 22 -20.69 -19.75 -43.44
CA ALA A 22 -21.65 -18.66 -43.52
C ALA A 22 -21.82 -18.08 -42.11
N GLN A 23 -21.19 -16.94 -41.83
CA GLN A 23 -21.42 -16.18 -40.60
C GLN A 23 -22.89 -15.78 -40.56
N LYS A 24 -23.60 -16.20 -39.52
CA LYS A 24 -24.97 -15.78 -39.28
C LYS A 24 -24.98 -14.49 -38.49
N VAL A 25 -25.89 -13.57 -38.81
CA VAL A 25 -26.05 -12.31 -38.06
C VAL A 25 -27.20 -12.48 -37.09
N ALA A 26 -26.92 -12.31 -35.79
CA ALA A 26 -27.97 -12.21 -34.78
C ALA A 26 -28.38 -10.74 -34.63
N SER A 27 -29.66 -10.46 -34.72
CA SER A 27 -30.23 -9.14 -34.49
C SER A 27 -31.11 -9.12 -33.26
N GLY A 28 -31.15 -7.99 -32.56
CA GLY A 28 -31.97 -7.86 -31.36
C GLY A 28 -32.15 -6.43 -30.91
N VAL A 29 -32.90 -6.28 -29.81
CA VAL A 29 -33.07 -5.00 -29.10
C VAL A 29 -32.84 -5.18 -27.63
N VAL A 30 -32.12 -4.24 -27.01
CA VAL A 30 -31.85 -4.20 -25.57
C VAL A 30 -32.79 -3.19 -24.92
N LEU A 31 -33.62 -3.64 -23.99
CA LEU A 31 -34.62 -2.84 -23.30
C LEU A 31 -34.42 -2.87 -21.79
N ASP A 32 -34.82 -1.81 -21.11
CA ASP A 32 -35.04 -1.80 -19.66
C ASP A 32 -36.21 -2.75 -19.32
N ALA A 33 -36.04 -3.65 -18.37
CA ALA A 33 -37.05 -4.64 -18.00
C ALA A 33 -38.31 -4.01 -17.37
N GLU A 34 -38.17 -2.88 -16.67
CA GLU A 34 -39.26 -2.17 -15.98
C GLU A 34 -39.92 -1.12 -16.88
N THR A 35 -39.14 -0.19 -17.45
CA THR A 35 -39.69 0.93 -18.25
C THR A 35 -39.93 0.55 -19.70
N LYS A 36 -39.33 -0.56 -20.17
CA LYS A 36 -39.36 -1.03 -21.59
C LYS A 36 -38.74 -0.03 -22.58
N GLU A 37 -38.02 0.98 -22.06
CA GLU A 37 -37.29 1.93 -22.90
C GLU A 37 -36.04 1.28 -23.51
N PRO A 38 -35.66 1.68 -24.74
CA PRO A 38 -34.48 1.16 -25.40
C PRO A 38 -33.21 1.63 -24.66
N LEU A 39 -32.27 0.70 -24.42
CA LEU A 39 -30.98 1.00 -23.79
C LEU A 39 -29.94 1.29 -24.86
N ILE A 40 -29.66 2.58 -25.06
CA ILE A 40 -28.71 3.10 -26.05
C ILE A 40 -27.28 2.89 -25.51
N GLY A 41 -26.41 2.31 -26.31
CA GLY A 41 -25.02 2.09 -25.91
C GLY A 41 -24.78 0.84 -25.06
N ALA A 42 -25.75 -0.10 -25.01
CA ALA A 42 -25.53 -1.39 -24.37
C ALA A 42 -24.51 -2.22 -25.19
N VAL A 43 -23.55 -2.80 -24.51
CA VAL A 43 -22.48 -3.59 -25.12
C VAL A 43 -22.92 -5.04 -25.24
N VAL A 44 -22.95 -5.55 -26.46
CA VAL A 44 -23.29 -6.95 -26.80
C VAL A 44 -22.01 -7.64 -27.26
N CYS A 45 -21.61 -8.71 -26.55
CA CYS A 45 -20.40 -9.48 -26.83
C CYS A 45 -20.76 -10.93 -27.16
N THR A 46 -20.03 -11.53 -28.07
CA THR A 46 -20.06 -12.99 -28.31
C THR A 46 -18.97 -13.68 -27.50
N SER A 47 -19.06 -14.99 -27.34
CA SER A 47 -18.06 -15.80 -26.64
C SER A 47 -16.69 -15.82 -27.33
N ASN A 48 -16.61 -15.48 -28.62
CA ASN A 48 -15.36 -15.36 -29.38
C ASN A 48 -14.74 -13.93 -29.33
N GLY A 49 -15.36 -12.99 -28.57
CA GLY A 49 -14.82 -11.67 -28.34
C GLY A 49 -15.25 -10.57 -29.30
N GLN A 50 -16.17 -10.84 -30.25
CA GLN A 50 -16.77 -9.78 -31.06
C GLN A 50 -17.66 -8.89 -30.18
N LYS A 51 -17.65 -7.57 -30.43
CA LYS A 51 -18.40 -6.58 -29.66
C LYS A 51 -19.13 -5.62 -30.58
N VAL A 52 -20.37 -5.35 -30.27
CA VAL A 52 -21.17 -4.27 -30.88
C VAL A 52 -21.88 -3.49 -29.79
N VAL A 53 -22.32 -2.29 -30.14
CA VAL A 53 -23.00 -1.38 -29.22
C VAL A 53 -24.40 -1.14 -29.78
N SER A 54 -25.43 -1.16 -28.93
CA SER A 54 -26.82 -0.88 -29.37
C SER A 54 -26.97 0.59 -29.79
N ASP A 55 -27.76 0.81 -30.84
CA ASP A 55 -28.05 2.12 -31.43
C ASP A 55 -29.07 2.95 -30.62
N LEU A 56 -29.54 4.06 -31.18
CA LEU A 56 -30.53 4.97 -30.58
C LEU A 56 -31.88 4.31 -30.27
N ASN A 57 -32.21 3.21 -30.94
CA ASN A 57 -33.43 2.41 -30.73
C ASN A 57 -33.15 1.18 -29.84
N GLY A 58 -31.94 1.07 -29.26
CA GLY A 58 -31.50 -0.09 -28.50
C GLY A 58 -31.21 -1.33 -29.37
N GLU A 59 -31.17 -1.19 -30.72
CA GLU A 59 -30.98 -2.30 -31.63
C GLU A 59 -29.52 -2.65 -31.82
N PHE A 60 -29.23 -3.93 -32.00
CA PHE A 60 -27.88 -4.42 -32.29
C PHE A 60 -27.90 -5.50 -33.38
N ASN A 61 -26.82 -5.56 -34.15
CA ASN A 61 -26.54 -6.61 -35.11
C ASN A 61 -25.11 -7.11 -34.89
N ILE A 62 -24.97 -8.40 -34.64
CA ILE A 62 -23.68 -9.02 -34.35
C ILE A 62 -23.49 -10.33 -35.09
N SER A 63 -22.35 -10.55 -35.70
CA SER A 63 -22.01 -11.81 -36.35
C SER A 63 -21.73 -12.89 -35.31
N VAL A 64 -22.34 -14.06 -35.49
CA VAL A 64 -22.29 -15.15 -34.52
C VAL A 64 -22.03 -16.49 -35.21
N ASN A 65 -21.35 -17.39 -34.52
CA ASN A 65 -21.21 -18.78 -34.94
C ASN A 65 -22.26 -19.68 -34.26
N PRO A 66 -22.63 -20.81 -34.85
CA PRO A 66 -23.57 -21.75 -34.25
C PRO A 66 -23.07 -22.21 -32.85
N GLY A 67 -23.97 -22.12 -31.84
CA GLY A 67 -23.64 -22.54 -30.45
C GLY A 67 -23.01 -21.48 -29.57
N GLU A 68 -22.77 -20.26 -30.06
CA GLU A 68 -22.26 -19.15 -29.25
C GLU A 68 -23.33 -18.59 -28.30
N ARG A 69 -22.83 -17.90 -27.25
CA ARG A 69 -23.63 -17.15 -26.29
C ARG A 69 -23.43 -15.66 -26.49
N LEU A 70 -24.48 -14.88 -26.33
CA LEU A 70 -24.44 -13.44 -26.24
C LEU A 70 -24.34 -13.03 -24.77
N SER A 71 -23.41 -12.16 -24.45
CA SER A 71 -23.34 -11.45 -23.17
C SER A 71 -23.71 -9.99 -23.41
N VAL A 72 -24.75 -9.51 -22.76
CA VAL A 72 -25.25 -8.14 -22.90
C VAL A 72 -25.04 -7.42 -21.59
N SER A 73 -24.35 -6.27 -21.64
CA SER A 73 -24.02 -5.44 -20.48
C SER A 73 -24.35 -3.98 -20.76
N TYR A 74 -24.85 -3.29 -19.74
CA TYR A 74 -25.11 -1.86 -19.77
C TYR A 74 -24.82 -1.24 -18.39
N VAL A 75 -24.30 -0.02 -18.38
CA VAL A 75 -23.93 0.66 -17.11
C VAL A 75 -25.16 0.85 -16.24
N GLY A 76 -25.16 0.26 -15.04
CA GLY A 76 -26.29 0.30 -14.11
C GLY A 76 -27.32 -0.81 -14.29
N TYR A 77 -27.01 -1.85 -15.08
CA TYR A 77 -27.87 -3.02 -15.32
C TYR A 77 -27.13 -4.33 -15.07
N GLU A 78 -27.87 -5.38 -14.72
CA GLU A 78 -27.33 -6.73 -14.57
C GLU A 78 -26.88 -7.29 -15.92
N ASN A 79 -25.67 -7.86 -15.95
CA ASN A 79 -25.19 -8.54 -17.14
C ASN A 79 -26.03 -9.78 -17.42
N LYS A 80 -26.51 -9.91 -18.64
CA LYS A 80 -27.34 -11.06 -19.05
C LYS A 80 -26.63 -11.88 -20.12
N GLN A 81 -26.58 -13.20 -19.90
CA GLN A 81 -26.08 -14.14 -20.89
C GLN A 81 -27.25 -14.92 -21.48
N LEU A 82 -27.30 -14.98 -22.81
CA LEU A 82 -28.36 -15.64 -23.56
C LEU A 82 -27.75 -16.65 -24.55
N PRO A 83 -28.26 -17.87 -24.63
CA PRO A 83 -27.93 -18.74 -25.75
C PRO A 83 -28.56 -18.17 -27.03
N ILE A 84 -27.87 -18.28 -28.13
CA ILE A 84 -28.43 -17.91 -29.45
C ILE A 84 -29.28 -19.09 -29.92
N ALA A 85 -30.60 -18.97 -29.75
CA ALA A 85 -31.50 -20.06 -30.03
C ALA A 85 -31.87 -20.15 -31.54
N ASP A 86 -32.02 -19.03 -32.22
CA ASP A 86 -32.30 -18.95 -33.66
C ASP A 86 -31.89 -17.59 -34.22
N THR A 87 -31.15 -17.59 -35.32
CA THR A 87 -30.67 -16.37 -35.98
C THR A 87 -31.71 -15.70 -36.86
N GLN A 88 -32.87 -16.31 -37.07
CA GLN A 88 -33.95 -15.74 -37.84
C GLN A 88 -34.97 -14.94 -37.01
N GLN A 89 -34.98 -15.08 -35.68
CA GLN A 89 -35.82 -14.30 -34.79
C GLN A 89 -35.06 -13.16 -34.12
N ARG A 90 -35.68 -11.96 -34.14
CA ARG A 90 -35.18 -10.79 -33.43
C ARG A 90 -35.18 -11.04 -31.92
N THR A 91 -34.02 -11.02 -31.30
CA THR A 91 -33.85 -11.30 -29.87
C THR A 91 -34.17 -10.06 -29.01
N VAL A 92 -35.18 -10.15 -28.15
CA VAL A 92 -35.47 -9.09 -27.18
C VAL A 92 -34.74 -9.37 -25.87
N VAL A 93 -33.75 -8.55 -25.56
CA VAL A 93 -32.95 -8.63 -24.33
C VAL A 93 -33.49 -7.62 -23.33
N LYS A 94 -34.16 -8.08 -22.28
CA LYS A 94 -34.56 -7.23 -21.16
C LYS A 94 -33.50 -7.28 -20.07
N LEU A 95 -32.89 -6.13 -19.76
CA LEU A 95 -31.96 -5.99 -18.67
C LEU A 95 -32.68 -5.42 -17.45
N ASN A 96 -32.50 -6.05 -16.30
CA ASN A 96 -32.97 -5.51 -15.03
C ASN A 96 -32.03 -4.39 -14.60
N ARG A 97 -32.56 -3.31 -14.09
CA ARG A 97 -31.72 -2.32 -13.38
C ARG A 97 -31.08 -3.02 -12.22
N GLY A 98 -29.82 -3.28 -12.36
CA GLY A 98 -28.98 -3.90 -11.36
C GLY A 98 -28.05 -2.85 -10.81
N LEU A 99 -28.35 -2.37 -9.65
CA LEU A 99 -27.29 -2.04 -8.72
C LEU A 99 -26.77 -3.36 -8.15
N THR A 100 -26.23 -4.23 -8.99
CA THR A 100 -25.21 -5.16 -8.53
C THR A 100 -24.01 -4.29 -8.22
N LEU A 101 -23.99 -3.74 -7.02
CA LEU A 101 -22.72 -3.49 -6.34
C LEU A 101 -21.95 -4.79 -6.55
N GLN A 102 -20.93 -4.79 -7.42
CA GLN A 102 -20.00 -5.92 -7.51
C GLN A 102 -19.71 -6.27 -6.06
N GLU A 103 -19.89 -7.54 -5.68
CA GLU A 103 -19.63 -7.95 -4.31
C GLU A 103 -18.16 -7.65 -3.99
N VAL A 104 -17.93 -6.52 -3.35
CA VAL A 104 -16.60 -6.05 -3.00
C VAL A 104 -16.25 -6.75 -1.70
N ASN A 105 -15.30 -7.66 -1.77
CA ASN A 105 -14.69 -8.24 -0.59
C ASN A 105 -13.62 -7.29 -0.07
N VAL A 106 -13.72 -6.93 1.19
CA VAL A 106 -12.76 -6.07 1.89
C VAL A 106 -12.04 -6.86 2.97
N VAL A 107 -10.78 -6.55 3.19
CA VAL A 107 -10.04 -7.09 4.33
C VAL A 107 -10.37 -6.24 5.55
N ALA A 108 -11.43 -6.60 6.24
CA ALA A 108 -11.91 -5.89 7.43
C ALA A 108 -11.32 -6.43 8.75
N SER A 109 -10.66 -7.58 8.71
CA SER A 109 -10.02 -8.23 9.85
C SER A 109 -8.84 -9.06 9.34
N ILE A 110 -7.80 -9.19 10.14
CA ILE A 110 -6.68 -10.10 9.86
C ILE A 110 -7.16 -11.55 9.73
N ALA A 111 -8.26 -11.88 10.42
CA ALA A 111 -8.84 -13.23 10.40
C ALA A 111 -9.58 -13.55 9.09
N SER A 112 -10.19 -12.57 8.42
CA SER A 112 -11.02 -12.84 7.23
C SER A 112 -11.25 -11.62 6.33
N ALA A 113 -11.19 -11.84 5.03
CA ALA A 113 -11.80 -10.93 4.05
C ALA A 113 -13.31 -11.20 4.01
N ARG A 114 -14.12 -10.15 3.94
CA ARG A 114 -15.59 -10.23 3.97
C ARG A 114 -16.21 -9.35 2.91
N ASN A 115 -17.41 -9.71 2.48
CA ASN A 115 -18.22 -8.82 1.68
C ASN A 115 -18.45 -7.49 2.42
N LYS A 116 -18.28 -6.35 1.77
CA LYS A 116 -18.44 -5.03 2.36
C LYS A 116 -19.82 -4.85 3.04
N LYS A 117 -20.85 -5.53 2.55
CA LYS A 117 -22.19 -5.55 3.18
C LYS A 117 -22.19 -6.13 4.59
N ALA A 118 -21.28 -7.07 4.88
CA ALA A 118 -21.18 -7.76 6.17
C ALA A 118 -20.28 -7.07 7.20
N VAL A 119 -19.62 -5.97 6.83
CA VAL A 119 -18.69 -5.26 7.71
C VAL A 119 -19.42 -4.17 8.47
N GLY A 120 -19.43 -4.27 9.81
CA GLY A 120 -20.08 -3.32 10.71
C GLY A 120 -19.27 -2.06 11.00
N ALA A 121 -17.97 -2.06 10.72
CA ALA A 121 -17.07 -0.92 10.92
C ALA A 121 -16.80 -0.15 9.61
N ASP A 122 -16.25 1.07 9.71
CA ASP A 122 -15.90 1.90 8.56
C ASP A 122 -14.58 1.46 7.93
N VAL A 123 -14.66 0.73 6.84
CA VAL A 123 -13.53 0.32 6.02
C VAL A 123 -13.69 0.91 4.62
N ALA A 124 -12.69 1.68 4.19
CA ALA A 124 -12.63 2.17 2.81
C ALA A 124 -11.95 1.13 1.92
N HIS A 125 -12.54 0.85 0.78
CA HIS A 125 -11.97 -0.03 -0.25
C HIS A 125 -11.74 0.74 -1.53
N LEU A 126 -10.53 0.64 -2.08
CA LEU A 126 -10.17 1.22 -3.36
C LEU A 126 -9.70 0.10 -4.31
N ASP A 127 -10.34 0.01 -5.45
CA ASP A 127 -9.92 -0.81 -6.58
C ASP A 127 -8.80 -0.05 -7.32
N ALA A 128 -7.56 -0.27 -6.89
CA ALA A 128 -6.40 0.44 -7.43
C ALA A 128 -6.19 0.12 -8.91
N ALA A 129 -6.49 -1.11 -9.35
CA ALA A 129 -6.37 -1.50 -10.74
C ALA A 129 -7.30 -0.68 -11.65
N LYS A 130 -8.55 -0.43 -11.22
CA LYS A 130 -9.48 0.43 -11.97
C LYS A 130 -9.11 1.92 -11.94
N LEU A 131 -8.56 2.39 -10.82
CA LEU A 131 -8.11 3.78 -10.70
C LEU A 131 -6.93 4.05 -11.63
N LEU A 132 -5.94 3.16 -11.63
CA LEU A 132 -4.75 3.24 -12.48
C LEU A 132 -5.05 3.05 -13.99
N ALA A 133 -6.14 2.35 -14.32
CA ALA A 133 -6.60 2.24 -15.70
C ALA A 133 -7.24 3.55 -16.23
N LYS A 134 -7.75 4.41 -15.34
CA LYS A 134 -8.39 5.69 -15.69
C LYS A 134 -7.45 6.89 -15.61
N GLY A 135 -6.36 6.79 -14.86
CA GLY A 135 -5.40 7.85 -14.64
C GLY A 135 -4.09 7.30 -14.09
N GLN A 136 -3.05 8.10 -14.14
CA GLN A 136 -1.75 7.74 -13.59
C GLN A 136 -1.63 8.25 -12.15
N ALA A 137 -1.11 7.42 -11.26
CA ALA A 137 -0.65 7.82 -9.94
C ALA A 137 0.86 7.61 -9.87
N ALA A 138 1.60 8.62 -9.48
CA ALA A 138 3.04 8.53 -9.34
C ALA A 138 3.45 7.79 -8.06
N ASN A 139 2.60 7.85 -7.04
CA ASN A 139 2.85 7.26 -5.73
C ASN A 139 1.54 6.87 -5.03
N LEU A 140 1.66 6.24 -3.87
CA LEU A 140 0.51 5.78 -3.08
C LEU A 140 -0.38 6.95 -2.61
N SER A 141 0.19 8.15 -2.37
CA SER A 141 -0.64 9.29 -1.97
C SER A 141 -1.58 9.72 -3.06
N ASP A 142 -1.14 9.73 -4.32
CA ASP A 142 -1.99 10.11 -5.45
C ASP A 142 -3.17 9.15 -5.64
N LEU A 143 -2.99 7.86 -5.23
CA LEU A 143 -4.09 6.89 -5.24
C LEU A 143 -5.09 7.09 -4.10
N LEU A 144 -4.64 7.58 -2.95
CA LEU A 144 -5.47 7.64 -1.74
C LEU A 144 -6.06 9.03 -1.50
N ASP A 145 -5.39 10.10 -1.96
CA ASP A 145 -5.76 11.47 -1.67
C ASP A 145 -7.15 11.83 -2.19
N GLY A 146 -7.96 12.44 -1.31
CA GLY A 146 -9.33 12.80 -1.62
C GLY A 146 -10.31 11.62 -1.80
N ARG A 147 -9.84 10.34 -1.69
CA ARG A 147 -10.67 9.14 -1.89
C ARG A 147 -11.03 8.40 -0.62
N VAL A 148 -10.31 8.65 0.46
CA VAL A 148 -10.57 8.04 1.77
C VAL A 148 -11.01 9.10 2.75
N SER A 149 -12.30 9.11 3.10
CA SER A 149 -12.86 10.06 4.08
C SER A 149 -12.20 9.87 5.45
N GLY A 150 -11.87 10.95 6.15
CA GLY A 150 -11.23 10.92 7.49
C GLY A 150 -9.75 10.52 7.47
N MET A 151 -9.12 10.45 6.31
CA MET A 151 -7.67 10.31 6.16
C MET A 151 -7.09 11.59 5.57
N GLN A 152 -6.05 12.10 6.18
CA GLN A 152 -5.26 13.21 5.69
C GLN A 152 -3.86 12.68 5.36
N MET A 153 -3.31 13.16 4.27
CA MET A 153 -1.96 12.83 3.88
C MET A 153 -1.09 14.08 3.86
N PHE A 154 0.09 13.93 4.40
CA PHE A 154 1.06 15.01 4.49
C PHE A 154 2.34 14.57 3.78
N GLN A 155 2.71 15.32 2.77
CA GLN A 155 4.05 15.23 2.17
C GLN A 155 4.84 16.43 2.65
N SER A 156 6.02 16.21 3.24
CA SER A 156 6.81 17.28 3.85
C SER A 156 7.28 18.32 2.82
N ASN A 157 7.51 17.90 1.59
CA ASN A 157 7.87 18.75 0.46
C ASN A 157 7.64 18.03 -0.88
N GLY A 158 7.84 18.72 -2.00
CA GLY A 158 7.59 18.19 -3.36
C GLY A 158 8.73 17.38 -3.98
N LYS A 159 9.74 16.96 -3.21
CA LYS A 159 10.82 16.11 -3.72
C LYS A 159 10.35 14.68 -3.95
N VAL A 160 10.86 14.03 -4.99
CA VAL A 160 10.62 12.60 -5.21
C VAL A 160 11.39 11.76 -4.19
N GLY A 161 10.88 10.60 -3.83
CA GLY A 161 11.46 9.72 -2.81
C GLY A 161 11.06 10.06 -1.37
N MET A 162 10.40 11.20 -1.13
CA MET A 162 10.03 11.67 0.20
C MET A 162 8.92 10.86 0.87
N PRO A 163 8.89 10.81 2.21
CA PRO A 163 7.87 10.10 2.94
C PRO A 163 6.50 10.75 2.81
N ILE A 164 5.52 9.91 2.69
CA ILE A 164 4.11 10.23 2.82
C ILE A 164 3.71 9.84 4.23
N ARG A 165 3.22 10.79 5.01
CA ARG A 165 2.66 10.56 6.34
C ARG A 165 1.15 10.51 6.27
N PHE A 166 0.57 9.56 6.96
CA PHE A 166 -0.87 9.37 7.03
C PHE A 166 -1.37 9.78 8.41
N ASN A 167 -2.46 10.53 8.45
CA ASN A 167 -3.19 10.80 9.68
C ASN A 167 -4.63 10.33 9.50
N MET A 168 -5.02 9.33 10.29
CA MET A 168 -6.39 8.81 10.29
C MET A 168 -7.12 9.30 11.53
N ARG A 169 -8.29 9.91 11.35
CA ARG A 169 -9.22 10.30 12.45
C ARG A 169 -8.55 11.03 13.62
N SER A 170 -7.62 11.96 13.39
CA SER A 170 -6.92 12.70 14.46
C SER A 170 -6.07 11.83 15.41
N GLY A 171 -4.90 11.49 15.05
CA GLY A 171 -3.82 10.82 15.79
C GLY A 171 -4.08 10.36 17.24
N ALA A 172 -3.88 9.07 17.46
CA ALA A 172 -4.14 8.38 18.73
C ALA A 172 -3.15 8.73 19.85
N THR A 173 -2.03 9.38 19.55
CA THR A 173 -0.90 9.55 20.47
C THR A 173 -0.43 10.99 20.53
N LEU A 174 0.10 11.39 21.70
CA LEU A 174 0.69 12.71 21.92
C LEU A 174 2.18 12.72 21.56
N SER A 175 2.91 11.66 21.88
CA SER A 175 4.38 11.63 21.84
C SER A 175 4.96 10.59 20.87
N MET A 176 4.14 9.69 20.33
CA MET A 176 4.58 8.59 19.50
C MET A 176 4.26 8.82 18.01
N ASP A 177 4.77 7.97 17.13
CA ASP A 177 4.48 8.00 15.70
C ASP A 177 2.98 7.76 15.42
N ARG A 178 2.42 8.49 14.46
CA ARG A 178 1.00 8.46 14.09
C ARG A 178 0.68 7.69 12.83
N ASP A 179 1.69 7.14 12.17
CA ASP A 179 1.49 6.39 10.94
C ASP A 179 0.74 5.08 11.18
N PRO A 180 -0.19 4.69 10.28
CA PRO A 180 -0.88 3.42 10.36
C PRO A 180 0.09 2.26 10.11
N ILE A 181 -0.29 1.08 10.56
CA ILE A 181 0.43 -0.13 10.19
C ILE A 181 0.04 -0.55 8.77
N ILE A 182 1.01 -1.11 8.03
CA ILE A 182 0.82 -1.52 6.65
C ILE A 182 1.06 -3.01 6.50
N TYR A 183 0.13 -3.68 5.82
CA TYR A 183 0.26 -5.06 5.39
C TYR A 183 0.21 -5.14 3.86
N ILE A 184 1.15 -5.85 3.26
CA ILE A 184 1.15 -6.14 1.83
C ILE A 184 1.04 -7.65 1.67
N ASP A 185 -0.02 -8.13 1.02
CA ASP A 185 -0.34 -9.56 0.89
C ASP A 185 -0.33 -10.34 2.21
N GLY A 186 -0.66 -9.65 3.33
CA GLY A 186 -0.68 -10.19 4.68
C GLY A 186 0.67 -10.19 5.40
N VAL A 187 1.74 -9.66 4.79
CA VAL A 187 3.04 -9.47 5.43
C VAL A 187 3.10 -8.09 6.07
N ARG A 188 3.53 -8.01 7.32
CA ARG A 188 3.78 -6.74 8.01
C ARG A 188 4.93 -6.01 7.31
N TYR A 189 4.61 -4.89 6.68
CA TYR A 189 5.55 -4.11 5.89
C TYR A 189 6.23 -3.03 6.75
N ASN A 190 7.53 -2.86 6.60
CA ASN A 190 8.25 -1.76 7.25
C ASN A 190 7.93 -0.45 6.52
N ASN A 191 7.27 0.47 7.21
CA ASN A 191 6.94 1.81 6.73
C ASN A 191 7.71 2.91 7.47
N SER A 192 8.84 2.58 8.10
CA SER A 192 9.68 3.57 8.78
C SER A 192 10.25 4.60 7.80
N HIS A 193 10.46 5.80 8.32
CA HIS A 193 11.10 6.88 7.59
C HIS A 193 12.58 6.94 7.96
N THR A 194 13.47 6.89 6.97
CA THR A 194 14.91 6.79 7.16
C THR A 194 15.59 8.10 6.78
N SER A 195 16.25 8.76 7.74
CA SER A 195 16.98 10.02 7.54
C SER A 195 18.41 9.96 8.10
N ASP A 196 19.08 8.83 7.93
CA ASP A 196 20.35 8.54 8.62
C ASP A 196 21.48 9.48 8.26
N ILE A 197 21.56 9.94 7.01
CA ILE A 197 22.61 10.84 6.52
C ILE A 197 22.16 12.30 6.45
N ASN A 198 20.87 12.59 6.60
CA ASN A 198 20.32 13.94 6.57
C ASN A 198 20.16 14.48 8.00
N THR A 199 20.48 15.74 8.20
CA THR A 199 20.22 16.47 9.45
C THR A 199 18.83 17.12 9.44
N SER A 200 18.17 17.15 8.29
CA SER A 200 16.82 17.67 8.11
C SER A 200 15.76 16.55 8.19
N GLN A 201 14.48 16.92 8.16
CA GLN A 201 13.37 15.96 8.11
C GLN A 201 13.22 15.27 6.74
N ASP A 202 14.18 15.42 5.85
CA ASP A 202 14.24 14.76 4.56
C ASP A 202 14.62 13.29 4.74
N ALA A 203 13.64 12.42 4.63
CA ALA A 203 13.79 10.99 4.86
C ALA A 203 13.37 10.17 3.63
N LEU A 204 13.82 8.93 3.54
CA LEU A 204 13.30 7.97 2.58
C LEU A 204 11.93 7.44 3.01
N SER A 205 11.07 7.18 2.06
CA SER A 205 9.83 6.44 2.27
C SER A 205 9.95 5.01 1.81
N ALA A 206 9.79 4.09 2.72
CA ALA A 206 9.72 2.66 2.40
C ALA A 206 8.50 2.30 1.52
N LEU A 207 7.46 3.14 1.49
CA LEU A 207 6.27 2.93 0.66
C LEU A 207 6.51 3.16 -0.83
N ASN A 208 7.53 3.92 -1.18
CA ASN A 208 7.89 4.14 -2.58
C ASN A 208 8.52 2.88 -3.23
N ASP A 209 8.88 1.87 -2.42
CA ASP A 209 9.37 0.58 -2.93
C ASP A 209 8.25 -0.30 -3.54
N LEU A 210 6.99 0.08 -3.36
CA LEU A 210 5.87 -0.66 -3.93
C LEU A 210 5.49 -0.09 -5.30
N PRO A 211 5.67 -0.84 -6.41
CA PRO A 211 5.24 -0.40 -7.72
C PRO A 211 3.72 -0.24 -7.77
N MET A 212 3.25 0.95 -8.16
CA MET A 212 1.81 1.25 -8.20
C MET A 212 1.06 0.30 -9.14
N ASP A 213 1.67 -0.04 -10.28
CA ASP A 213 1.07 -0.94 -11.26
C ASP A 213 0.92 -2.39 -10.76
N ASP A 214 1.57 -2.78 -9.68
CA ASP A 214 1.39 -4.09 -9.04
C ASP A 214 0.26 -4.12 -8.01
N ILE A 215 -0.33 -2.99 -7.65
CA ILE A 215 -1.43 -2.93 -6.68
C ILE A 215 -2.75 -3.32 -7.36
N ALA A 216 -3.48 -4.26 -6.74
CA ALA A 216 -4.83 -4.63 -7.13
C ALA A 216 -5.88 -3.82 -6.36
N SER A 217 -5.78 -3.83 -5.03
CA SER A 217 -6.70 -3.12 -4.15
C SER A 217 -6.02 -2.63 -2.88
N ILE A 218 -6.63 -1.60 -2.28
CA ILE A 218 -6.22 -1.05 -1.00
C ILE A 218 -7.44 -0.99 -0.09
N ASP A 219 -7.34 -1.62 1.08
CA ASP A 219 -8.33 -1.54 2.15
C ASP A 219 -7.77 -0.67 3.28
N VAL A 220 -8.51 0.37 3.67
CA VAL A 220 -8.12 1.29 4.74
C VAL A 220 -9.05 1.13 5.93
N ILE A 221 -8.51 0.59 7.00
CA ILE A 221 -9.16 0.31 8.27
C ILE A 221 -8.86 1.49 9.21
N LYS A 222 -9.84 2.36 9.43
CA LYS A 222 -9.55 3.72 9.92
C LYS A 222 -9.37 3.87 11.42
N GLY A 223 -9.88 2.97 12.23
CA GLY A 223 -9.84 3.14 13.68
C GLY A 223 -9.95 1.85 14.47
N PRO A 224 -9.83 1.92 15.81
CA PRO A 224 -9.84 0.77 16.71
C PRO A 224 -11.03 -0.16 16.57
N ALA A 225 -12.21 0.38 16.29
CA ALA A 225 -13.43 -0.42 16.08
C ALA A 225 -13.29 -1.46 14.96
N ALA A 226 -12.53 -1.14 13.92
CA ALA A 226 -12.22 -2.05 12.83
C ALA A 226 -10.86 -2.76 13.01
N ALA A 227 -9.89 -2.10 13.66
CA ALA A 227 -8.49 -2.52 13.74
C ALA A 227 -8.17 -3.44 14.93
N ALA A 228 -9.11 -3.69 15.84
CA ALA A 228 -8.89 -4.50 17.05
C ALA A 228 -8.27 -5.88 16.79
N SER A 229 -8.60 -6.51 15.66
CA SER A 229 -8.00 -7.80 15.26
C SER A 229 -6.51 -7.74 14.97
N TYR A 230 -5.95 -6.54 14.71
CA TYR A 230 -4.52 -6.29 14.47
C TYR A 230 -3.74 -5.94 15.75
N GLY A 231 -4.43 -5.71 16.87
CA GLY A 231 -3.87 -5.65 18.23
C GLY A 231 -3.12 -4.38 18.59
N ALA A 232 -2.03 -4.59 19.34
CA ALA A 232 -1.30 -3.58 20.09
C ALA A 232 -0.54 -2.52 19.25
N GLU A 233 -0.62 -2.52 17.93
CA GLU A 233 -0.01 -1.51 17.06
C GLU A 233 -1.04 -0.78 16.17
N ALA A 234 -2.31 -1.18 16.23
CA ALA A 234 -3.32 -0.77 15.26
C ALA A 234 -4.15 0.46 15.66
N ALA A 235 -3.77 1.16 16.72
CA ALA A 235 -4.50 2.35 17.21
C ALA A 235 -4.63 3.46 16.14
N ASN A 236 -3.62 3.62 15.30
CA ASN A 236 -3.60 4.60 14.21
C ASN A 236 -4.25 4.10 12.90
N GLY A 237 -4.92 2.93 12.94
CA GLY A 237 -5.50 2.28 11.77
C GLY A 237 -4.54 1.34 11.04
N VAL A 238 -5.08 0.69 10.01
CA VAL A 238 -4.36 -0.31 9.21
C VAL A 238 -4.62 -0.06 7.72
N ILE A 239 -3.58 -0.11 6.91
CA ILE A 239 -3.67 -0.11 5.45
C ILE A 239 -3.30 -1.51 4.97
N VAL A 240 -4.22 -2.17 4.29
CA VAL A 240 -3.99 -3.50 3.70
C VAL A 240 -3.92 -3.36 2.19
N ILE A 241 -2.78 -3.66 1.63
CA ILE A 241 -2.53 -3.62 0.19
C ILE A 241 -2.52 -5.05 -0.33
N THR A 242 -3.38 -5.30 -1.31
CA THR A 242 -3.39 -6.56 -2.05
C THR A 242 -2.79 -6.31 -3.42
N THR A 243 -1.80 -7.10 -3.77
CA THR A 243 -1.14 -6.96 -5.05
C THR A 243 -1.84 -7.78 -6.13
N LYS A 244 -1.57 -7.45 -7.39
CA LYS A 244 -2.09 -8.16 -8.55
C LYS A 244 -1.61 -9.61 -8.51
N ARG A 245 -2.55 -10.46 -8.27
CA ARG A 245 -2.56 -11.87 -8.61
C ARG A 245 -3.81 -11.98 -9.44
N GLN A 246 -3.78 -12.42 -10.63
CA GLN A 246 -5.05 -12.53 -11.36
C GLN A 246 -5.89 -13.71 -10.85
N SER A 247 -6.01 -13.85 -9.55
CA SER A 247 -6.94 -14.75 -8.88
C SER A 247 -8.36 -14.35 -9.23
N GLY A 248 -9.00 -15.12 -10.07
CA GLY A 248 -10.34 -14.82 -10.62
C GLY A 248 -10.33 -14.36 -12.07
N SER A 249 -9.19 -14.33 -12.75
CA SER A 249 -9.21 -14.11 -14.19
C SER A 249 -9.95 -15.27 -14.88
N THR A 250 -10.88 -14.90 -15.74
CA THR A 250 -11.56 -15.79 -16.68
C THR A 250 -10.62 -16.30 -17.80
N LEU A 251 -9.31 -16.25 -17.59
CA LEU A 251 -8.33 -16.80 -18.52
C LEU A 251 -8.55 -18.31 -18.63
N GLU A 252 -8.91 -18.72 -19.83
CA GLU A 252 -9.05 -20.14 -20.17
C GLU A 252 -7.71 -20.88 -19.95
N ARG A 253 -7.82 -22.17 -19.71
CA ARG A 253 -6.66 -23.06 -19.53
C ARG A 253 -5.65 -22.88 -20.68
N GLY A 254 -4.37 -22.70 -20.29
CA GLY A 254 -3.25 -22.58 -21.23
C GLY A 254 -3.06 -21.18 -21.86
N LYS A 255 -3.99 -20.23 -21.65
CA LYS A 255 -3.83 -18.86 -22.16
C LYS A 255 -2.80 -18.06 -21.37
N LEU A 256 -2.10 -17.20 -22.09
CA LEU A 256 -1.16 -16.21 -21.59
C LEU A 256 -1.81 -14.83 -21.71
N ALA A 257 -1.83 -14.06 -20.61
CA ALA A 257 -2.11 -12.63 -20.65
C ALA A 257 -0.83 -11.85 -20.44
N ALA A 258 -0.59 -10.85 -21.25
CA ALA A 258 0.54 -9.93 -21.10
C ALA A 258 0.00 -8.49 -21.07
N THR A 259 0.62 -7.66 -20.25
CA THR A 259 0.37 -6.22 -20.19
C THR A 259 1.69 -5.50 -20.29
N ALA A 260 1.76 -4.46 -21.11
CA ALA A 260 2.88 -3.53 -21.15
C ALA A 260 2.34 -2.11 -21.05
N LYS A 261 3.02 -1.26 -20.27
CA LYS A 261 2.67 0.13 -20.05
C LYS A 261 3.95 0.95 -20.01
N ILE A 262 3.95 2.07 -20.72
CA ILE A 262 4.99 3.09 -20.62
C ILE A 262 4.31 4.40 -20.23
N SER A 263 4.89 5.09 -19.27
CA SER A 263 4.39 6.37 -18.80
C SER A 263 5.50 7.41 -18.85
N VAL A 264 5.19 8.59 -19.36
CA VAL A 264 6.10 9.74 -19.44
C VAL A 264 5.40 10.94 -18.85
N GLY A 265 6.08 11.69 -18.01
CA GLY A 265 5.54 12.87 -17.36
C GLY A 265 6.60 13.90 -17.04
N TRP A 266 6.15 15.09 -16.72
CA TRP A 266 7.00 16.22 -16.32
C TRP A 266 6.43 16.86 -15.06
N SER A 267 7.32 17.28 -14.16
CA SER A 267 6.97 17.99 -12.94
C SER A 267 7.63 19.37 -12.97
N ASN A 268 6.86 20.42 -12.71
CA ASN A 268 7.36 21.77 -12.61
C ASN A 268 6.92 22.39 -11.28
N LYS A 269 7.53 23.52 -10.89
CA LYS A 269 7.03 24.32 -9.77
C LYS A 269 5.55 24.67 -10.00
N ALA A 270 4.74 24.59 -8.95
CA ALA A 270 3.29 24.76 -9.06
C ALA A 270 2.87 26.21 -9.38
N ARG A 271 3.73 27.19 -9.08
CA ARG A 271 3.48 28.62 -9.31
C ARG A 271 4.80 29.39 -9.35
N GLU A 272 4.75 30.61 -9.87
CA GLU A 272 5.82 31.58 -9.67
C GLU A 272 5.76 32.12 -8.24
N TYR A 273 6.92 32.22 -7.62
CA TYR A 273 7.06 32.82 -6.28
C TYR A 273 7.22 34.34 -6.44
N THR A 274 6.34 35.09 -5.80
CA THR A 274 6.30 36.57 -5.90
C THR A 274 6.36 37.26 -4.53
N GLN A 275 6.35 36.48 -3.45
CA GLN A 275 6.27 36.98 -2.08
C GLN A 275 7.64 37.21 -1.42
N PHE A 276 8.73 36.90 -2.08
CA PHE A 276 10.10 37.02 -1.54
C PHE A 276 10.83 38.17 -2.22
N VAL A 277 11.81 38.76 -1.51
CA VAL A 277 12.60 39.86 -2.08
C VAL A 277 13.46 39.36 -3.26
N ASN A 278 13.89 38.12 -3.23
CA ASN A 278 14.71 37.50 -4.28
C ASN A 278 13.92 36.48 -5.11
N ASN A 279 12.81 36.92 -5.67
CA ASN A 279 11.92 36.03 -6.44
C ASN A 279 12.60 35.39 -7.65
N THR A 280 13.51 36.12 -8.32
CA THR A 280 14.20 35.63 -9.52
C THR A 280 15.05 34.40 -9.19
N ASP A 281 15.86 34.47 -8.15
CA ASP A 281 16.74 33.35 -7.78
C ASP A 281 15.97 32.14 -7.29
N ILE A 282 14.88 32.36 -6.52
CA ILE A 282 14.00 31.26 -6.09
C ILE A 282 13.35 30.59 -7.29
N ASN A 283 12.82 31.36 -8.23
CA ASN A 283 12.16 30.81 -9.41
C ASN A 283 13.13 30.09 -10.36
N ASN A 284 14.37 30.58 -10.46
CA ASN A 284 15.43 29.98 -11.27
C ASN A 284 16.10 28.76 -10.60
N PHE A 285 15.91 28.58 -9.30
CA PHE A 285 16.45 27.41 -8.56
C PHE A 285 15.82 26.10 -9.03
N PHE A 286 14.52 26.10 -9.28
CA PHE A 286 13.78 24.90 -9.64
C PHE A 286 14.04 24.50 -11.09
N VAL A 287 14.13 23.18 -11.30
CA VAL A 287 14.28 22.56 -12.61
C VAL A 287 13.02 21.80 -13.01
N THR A 288 12.88 21.45 -14.28
CA THR A 288 11.84 20.52 -14.72
C THR A 288 12.24 19.10 -14.36
N GLY A 289 11.43 18.43 -13.58
CA GLY A 289 11.57 17.00 -13.29
C GLY A 289 11.00 16.15 -14.43
N HIS A 290 11.70 15.10 -14.83
CA HIS A 290 11.27 14.16 -15.86
C HIS A 290 10.94 12.82 -15.20
N ASN A 291 9.75 12.28 -15.48
CA ASN A 291 9.28 11.03 -14.93
C ASN A 291 9.02 10.05 -16.07
N VAL A 292 9.69 8.90 -16.04
CA VAL A 292 9.52 7.83 -17.02
C VAL A 292 9.36 6.52 -16.26
N SER A 293 8.33 5.75 -16.59
CA SER A 293 8.18 4.40 -16.07
C SER A 293 7.79 3.42 -17.15
N ALA A 294 8.30 2.21 -17.05
CA ALA A 294 7.97 1.08 -17.89
C ALA A 294 7.53 -0.10 -17.02
N TYR A 295 6.37 -0.65 -17.32
CA TYR A 295 5.81 -1.80 -16.62
C TYR A 295 5.48 -2.90 -17.63
N ALA A 296 5.84 -4.13 -17.30
CA ALA A 296 5.45 -5.32 -18.04
C ALA A 296 4.99 -6.40 -17.08
N SER A 297 3.92 -7.10 -17.40
CA SER A 297 3.46 -8.25 -16.62
C SER A 297 2.97 -9.38 -17.51
N PHE A 298 3.14 -10.61 -17.02
CA PHE A 298 2.73 -11.84 -17.67
C PHE A 298 1.96 -12.69 -16.68
N THR A 299 0.83 -13.23 -17.12
CA THR A 299 0.05 -14.18 -16.34
C THR A 299 -0.21 -15.42 -17.20
N LYS A 300 0.12 -16.60 -16.68
CA LYS A 300 -0.18 -17.87 -17.32
C LYS A 300 -1.02 -18.75 -16.43
N ASN A 301 -2.13 -19.20 -16.96
CA ASN A 301 -3.00 -20.15 -16.29
C ASN A 301 -2.71 -21.57 -16.84
N PHE A 302 -2.17 -22.46 -16.00
CA PHE A 302 -1.83 -23.83 -16.40
C PHE A 302 -3.05 -24.76 -16.35
N THR A 303 -3.79 -24.68 -15.22
CA THR A 303 -5.05 -25.39 -14.99
C THR A 303 -5.96 -24.50 -14.14
N PRO A 304 -7.27 -24.74 -14.08
CA PRO A 304 -8.13 -24.00 -13.16
C PRO A 304 -7.59 -24.04 -11.73
N GLY A 305 -7.26 -22.87 -11.18
CA GLY A 305 -6.66 -22.73 -9.86
C GLY A 305 -5.13 -22.80 -9.78
N ASN A 306 -4.42 -23.04 -10.91
CA ASN A 306 -2.95 -23.03 -10.96
C ASN A 306 -2.46 -21.92 -11.89
N GLN A 307 -1.87 -20.90 -11.34
CA GLN A 307 -1.55 -19.67 -12.04
C GLN A 307 -0.17 -19.15 -11.65
N LEU A 308 0.58 -18.69 -12.63
CA LEU A 308 1.83 -17.95 -12.43
C LEU A 308 1.66 -16.52 -12.92
N PHE A 309 2.04 -15.58 -12.08
CA PHE A 309 2.15 -14.16 -12.40
C PHE A 309 3.60 -13.73 -12.30
N PHE A 310 4.03 -12.87 -13.20
CA PHE A 310 5.34 -12.22 -13.16
C PHE A 310 5.18 -10.77 -13.62
N SER A 311 5.86 -9.83 -12.94
CA SER A 311 5.94 -8.43 -13.37
C SER A 311 7.35 -7.88 -13.25
N PHE A 312 7.64 -6.92 -14.11
CA PHE A 312 8.83 -6.07 -14.10
C PHE A 312 8.37 -4.62 -14.15
N ASN A 313 8.96 -3.78 -13.30
CA ASN A 313 8.74 -2.34 -13.35
C ASN A 313 10.08 -1.62 -13.23
N GLU A 314 10.26 -0.62 -14.07
CA GLU A 314 11.37 0.33 -14.02
C GLU A 314 10.80 1.74 -13.95
N SER A 315 11.28 2.56 -13.01
CA SER A 315 10.83 3.94 -12.84
C SER A 315 12.02 4.87 -12.63
N HIS A 316 12.04 5.96 -13.38
CA HIS A 316 13.00 7.04 -13.27
C HIS A 316 12.23 8.32 -12.98
N ASN A 317 12.27 8.79 -11.74
CA ASN A 317 11.58 9.97 -11.29
C ASN A 317 12.58 11.06 -10.93
N GLY A 318 12.58 12.16 -11.70
CA GLY A 318 13.32 13.38 -11.39
C GLY A 318 12.42 14.37 -10.66
N GLY A 319 12.94 14.95 -9.57
CA GLY A 319 12.24 16.00 -8.83
C GLY A 319 12.52 17.40 -9.42
N ILE A 320 11.76 18.39 -8.92
CA ILE A 320 11.95 19.80 -9.32
C ILE A 320 13.13 20.48 -8.60
N VAL A 321 13.71 19.85 -7.59
CA VAL A 321 14.92 20.32 -6.91
C VAL A 321 16.13 19.75 -7.65
N PRO A 322 17.15 20.56 -8.01
CA PRO A 322 18.32 20.06 -8.71
C PRO A 322 18.99 18.89 -7.97
N GLY A 323 19.30 17.80 -8.70
CA GLY A 323 19.92 16.60 -8.12
C GLY A 323 18.95 15.65 -7.39
N ASN A 324 17.67 16.00 -7.23
CA ASN A 324 16.68 15.08 -6.66
C ASN A 324 16.25 14.04 -7.70
N LYS A 325 16.45 12.78 -7.40
CA LYS A 325 16.06 11.64 -8.22
C LYS A 325 15.64 10.43 -7.38
N ASP A 326 14.78 9.61 -7.95
CA ASP A 326 14.35 8.32 -7.41
C ASP A 326 14.23 7.33 -8.58
N VAL A 327 15.21 6.42 -8.70
CA VAL A 327 15.27 5.39 -9.74
C VAL A 327 15.04 4.06 -9.07
N ARG A 328 14.09 3.27 -9.59
CA ARG A 328 13.75 1.96 -9.02
C ARG A 328 13.57 0.90 -10.09
N HIS A 329 14.12 -0.26 -9.79
CA HIS A 329 13.96 -1.49 -10.57
C HIS A 329 13.25 -2.51 -9.69
N SER A 330 12.16 -3.07 -10.15
CA SER A 330 11.40 -4.05 -9.37
C SER A 330 11.00 -5.26 -10.17
N LEU A 331 11.09 -6.41 -9.53
CA LEU A 331 10.70 -7.71 -10.03
C LEU A 331 9.72 -8.33 -9.05
N ARG A 332 8.67 -8.97 -9.57
CA ARG A 332 7.73 -9.70 -8.74
C ARG A 332 7.29 -10.97 -9.42
N ALA A 333 7.17 -12.04 -8.63
CA ALA A 333 6.59 -13.30 -9.05
C ALA A 333 5.54 -13.75 -8.03
N ALA A 334 4.44 -14.32 -8.50
CA ALA A 334 3.42 -14.94 -7.65
C ALA A 334 2.94 -16.24 -8.28
N TYR A 335 2.77 -17.26 -7.46
CA TYR A 335 2.24 -18.55 -7.86
C TYR A 335 1.08 -18.94 -6.97
N ASP A 336 -0.05 -19.21 -7.59
CA ASP A 336 -1.26 -19.68 -6.93
C ASP A 336 -1.56 -21.11 -7.38
N MET A 337 -1.84 -22.00 -6.43
CA MET A 337 -2.23 -23.38 -6.69
C MET A 337 -3.42 -23.77 -5.81
N LYS A 338 -4.41 -24.40 -6.41
CA LYS A 338 -5.52 -25.04 -5.70
C LYS A 338 -5.72 -26.45 -6.24
N GLN A 339 -5.55 -27.43 -5.36
CA GLN A 339 -5.69 -28.85 -5.69
C GLN A 339 -6.54 -29.53 -4.61
N GLY A 340 -7.80 -29.81 -4.95
CA GLY A 340 -8.75 -30.37 -3.98
C GLY A 340 -8.89 -29.47 -2.75
N PRO A 341 -8.67 -30.02 -1.53
CA PRO A 341 -8.78 -29.26 -0.28
C PRO A 341 -7.57 -28.36 0.00
N PHE A 342 -6.47 -28.49 -0.74
CA PHE A 342 -5.23 -27.77 -0.54
C PHE A 342 -5.16 -26.51 -1.41
N THR A 343 -4.73 -25.41 -0.80
CA THR A 343 -4.44 -24.14 -1.50
C THR A 343 -3.05 -23.65 -1.09
N LEU A 344 -2.27 -23.24 -2.06
CA LEU A 344 -0.94 -22.63 -1.90
C LEU A 344 -0.93 -21.29 -2.63
N ASN A 345 -0.46 -20.25 -1.96
CA ASN A 345 -0.14 -18.98 -2.58
C ASN A 345 1.30 -18.61 -2.18
N PHE A 346 2.12 -18.34 -3.16
CA PHE A 346 3.49 -17.88 -2.96
C PHE A 346 3.69 -16.58 -3.71
N THR A 347 4.34 -15.63 -3.07
CA THR A 347 4.70 -14.34 -3.69
C THR A 347 6.09 -13.97 -3.27
N VAL A 348 6.88 -13.45 -4.21
CA VAL A 348 8.20 -12.87 -3.95
C VAL A 348 8.33 -11.59 -4.76
N GLY A 349 8.87 -10.54 -4.16
CA GLY A 349 9.17 -9.27 -4.80
C GLY A 349 10.55 -8.77 -4.40
N TYR A 350 11.28 -8.23 -5.35
CA TYR A 350 12.57 -7.57 -5.13
C TYR A 350 12.54 -6.18 -5.72
N VAL A 351 13.07 -5.22 -4.99
CA VAL A 351 13.21 -3.82 -5.42
C VAL A 351 14.61 -3.34 -5.12
N ASN A 352 15.25 -2.75 -6.12
CA ASN A 352 16.48 -1.99 -5.98
C ASN A 352 16.21 -0.53 -6.29
N GLY A 353 16.73 0.40 -5.48
CA GLY A 353 16.53 1.84 -5.61
C GLY A 353 17.82 2.63 -5.50
N ASP A 354 18.09 3.53 -6.47
CA ASP A 354 19.13 4.58 -6.43
C ASP A 354 18.44 5.93 -6.24
N ILE A 355 18.57 6.50 -5.05
CA ILE A 355 17.78 7.65 -4.63
C ILE A 355 18.71 8.77 -4.18
N SER A 356 18.46 10.00 -4.65
CA SER A 356 19.15 11.20 -4.20
C SER A 356 18.13 12.21 -3.67
N ILE A 357 18.30 12.60 -2.39
CA ILE A 357 17.43 13.57 -1.73
C ILE A 357 18.26 14.74 -1.23
N PRO A 358 18.54 15.77 -2.04
CA PRO A 358 19.26 16.95 -1.62
C PRO A 358 18.55 17.66 -0.47
N GLN A 359 19.31 18.14 0.50
CA GLN A 359 18.77 18.83 1.67
C GLN A 359 18.24 20.23 1.29
N THR A 360 16.99 20.54 1.67
CA THR A 360 16.34 21.81 1.24
C THR A 360 15.55 22.54 2.34
N ALA A 361 15.31 21.95 3.51
CA ALA A 361 14.23 22.42 4.38
C ALA A 361 14.61 22.79 5.82
N GLN A 362 15.82 22.53 6.32
CA GLN A 362 16.18 22.91 7.69
C GLN A 362 17.67 23.23 7.82
N GLY A 363 17.93 24.47 8.20
CA GLY A 363 19.23 24.90 8.64
C GLY A 363 20.00 25.74 7.62
N ARG A 364 21.15 26.23 8.06
CA ARG A 364 21.99 27.17 7.30
C ARG A 364 22.56 26.57 6.01
N ASN A 365 22.52 25.24 5.88
CA ASN A 365 23.07 24.51 4.74
C ASN A 365 22.03 24.24 3.63
N ASP A 366 20.80 24.72 3.79
CA ASP A 366 19.71 24.45 2.88
C ASP A 366 19.53 25.55 1.84
N ALA A 367 19.48 25.17 0.55
CA ALA A 367 19.36 26.11 -0.54
C ALA A 367 18.06 26.92 -0.46
N ILE A 368 16.91 26.27 -0.31
CA ILE A 368 15.62 26.96 -0.28
C ILE A 368 15.49 27.84 0.95
N TRP A 369 15.93 27.36 2.13
CA TRP A 369 15.92 28.15 3.34
C TRP A 369 16.73 29.44 3.20
N ASN A 370 17.94 29.37 2.64
CA ASN A 370 18.78 30.53 2.41
C ASN A 370 18.16 31.52 1.41
N LEU A 371 17.64 31.01 0.30
CA LEU A 371 16.95 31.84 -0.70
C LEU A 371 15.72 32.56 -0.12
N MET A 372 14.97 31.88 0.76
CA MET A 372 13.74 32.42 1.34
C MET A 372 13.99 33.34 2.54
N ARG A 373 14.97 33.02 3.39
CA ARG A 373 15.21 33.71 4.66
C ARG A 373 16.07 34.96 4.51
N ASP A 374 17.24 34.81 3.90
CA ASP A 374 18.28 35.83 3.95
C ASP A 374 18.20 36.83 2.80
N GLN A 375 17.21 36.65 1.92
CA GLN A 375 16.99 37.52 0.76
C GLN A 375 18.22 37.68 -0.14
N LYS A 376 19.21 36.80 0.02
CA LYS A 376 20.44 36.71 -0.75
C LYS A 376 20.45 35.39 -1.52
N PRO A 377 20.90 35.41 -2.80
CA PRO A 377 21.17 34.16 -3.49
C PRO A 377 22.16 33.35 -2.66
N TRP A 378 21.76 32.14 -2.30
CA TRP A 378 22.63 31.18 -1.66
C TRP A 378 23.22 31.56 -0.27
N GLY A 379 22.82 32.65 0.35
CA GLY A 379 23.07 33.05 1.73
C GLY A 379 24.32 32.48 2.41
N TYR A 380 24.15 31.50 3.26
CA TYR A 380 25.20 30.83 4.02
C TYR A 380 26.03 29.83 3.22
N VAL A 381 25.45 29.25 2.18
CA VAL A 381 26.06 28.23 1.30
C VAL A 381 26.06 28.76 -0.13
N SER A 382 27.21 28.73 -0.78
CA SER A 382 27.26 29.07 -2.21
C SER A 382 26.57 27.99 -3.05
N GLU A 383 26.05 28.37 -4.22
CA GLU A 383 25.52 27.40 -5.18
C GLU A 383 26.53 26.31 -5.53
N ARG A 384 27.80 26.69 -5.71
CA ARG A 384 28.90 25.78 -5.99
C ARG A 384 29.04 24.72 -4.88
N THR A 385 29.04 25.14 -3.62
CA THR A 385 29.14 24.25 -2.46
C THR A 385 27.90 23.33 -2.38
N TRP A 386 26.70 23.89 -2.50
CA TRP A 386 25.49 23.10 -2.40
C TRP A 386 25.40 22.03 -3.51
N ARG A 387 25.80 22.36 -4.75
CA ARG A 387 25.83 21.40 -5.86
C ARG A 387 26.93 20.35 -5.73
N ALA A 388 27.97 20.61 -4.96
CA ALA A 388 29.03 19.64 -4.66
C ALA A 388 28.62 18.62 -3.59
N MET A 389 27.66 18.97 -2.73
CA MET A 389 27.11 18.04 -1.74
C MET A 389 26.37 16.91 -2.44
N LYS A 390 26.57 15.68 -1.96
CA LYS A 390 25.87 14.50 -2.46
C LYS A 390 25.14 13.83 -1.31
N TRP A 391 23.87 13.54 -1.52
CA TRP A 391 23.03 12.72 -0.63
C TRP A 391 22.50 11.56 -1.45
N LYS A 392 23.04 10.39 -1.24
CA LYS A 392 22.70 9.19 -1.99
C LYS A 392 22.24 8.10 -1.03
N TYR A 393 21.21 7.37 -1.46
CA TYR A 393 20.78 6.14 -0.83
C TYR A 393 20.69 5.05 -1.89
N ASP A 394 21.29 3.91 -1.59
CA ASP A 394 21.08 2.66 -2.30
C ASP A 394 20.18 1.79 -1.42
N ASN A 395 19.06 1.33 -1.97
CA ASN A 395 18.02 0.60 -1.23
C ASN A 395 17.74 -0.72 -1.91
N ASP A 396 17.93 -1.83 -1.19
CA ASP A 396 17.61 -3.19 -1.61
C ASP A 396 16.52 -3.77 -0.72
N ARG A 397 15.41 -4.20 -1.32
CA ARG A 397 14.30 -4.78 -0.57
C ARG A 397 13.83 -6.09 -1.17
N LEU A 398 13.72 -7.11 -0.32
CA LEU A 398 13.14 -8.41 -0.63
C LEU A 398 11.89 -8.63 0.21
N THR A 399 10.76 -8.88 -0.42
CA THR A 399 9.52 -9.29 0.24
C THR A 399 9.12 -10.68 -0.21
N ALA A 400 8.68 -11.55 0.71
CA ALA A 400 8.18 -12.86 0.37
C ALA A 400 6.97 -13.22 1.26
N ALA A 401 5.99 -13.88 0.68
CA ALA A 401 4.83 -14.40 1.39
C ALA A 401 4.52 -15.83 0.92
N LEU A 402 4.34 -16.74 1.87
CA LEU A 402 3.88 -18.09 1.64
C LEU A 402 2.62 -18.32 2.45
N ARG A 403 1.52 -18.60 1.78
CA ARG A 403 0.24 -18.95 2.43
C ARG A 403 -0.17 -20.33 1.98
N MET A 404 -0.49 -21.17 2.94
CA MET A 404 -1.05 -22.50 2.74
C MET A 404 -2.38 -22.62 3.46
N ALA A 405 -3.35 -23.26 2.81
CA ALA A 405 -4.63 -23.57 3.43
C ALA A 405 -5.03 -25.02 3.11
N TYR A 406 -5.64 -25.66 4.07
CA TYR A 406 -6.17 -27.00 3.92
C TYR A 406 -7.57 -27.10 4.57
N VAL A 407 -8.51 -27.64 3.82
CA VAL A 407 -9.88 -27.88 4.32
C VAL A 407 -9.96 -29.32 4.82
N LEU A 408 -10.09 -29.47 6.13
CA LEU A 408 -10.30 -30.74 6.82
C LEU A 408 -11.76 -31.21 6.70
N PRO A 409 -12.07 -32.47 7.01
CA PRO A 409 -13.45 -32.92 7.23
C PRO A 409 -14.21 -31.99 8.20
N TYR A 410 -15.53 -31.93 8.07
CA TYR A 410 -16.42 -31.03 8.84
C TYR A 410 -16.21 -29.53 8.57
N ASP A 411 -15.70 -29.16 7.38
CA ASP A 411 -15.46 -27.77 6.94
C ASP A 411 -14.55 -26.95 7.86
N ILE A 412 -13.63 -27.61 8.55
CA ILE A 412 -12.59 -26.93 9.32
C ILE A 412 -11.48 -26.50 8.35
N LYS A 413 -11.31 -25.20 8.19
CA LYS A 413 -10.24 -24.62 7.37
C LYS A 413 -9.05 -24.26 8.25
N LEU A 414 -7.92 -24.88 7.99
CA LEU A 414 -6.63 -24.49 8.57
C LEU A 414 -5.84 -23.67 7.56
N GLU A 415 -5.27 -22.57 8.01
CA GLU A 415 -4.43 -21.70 7.19
C GLU A 415 -3.15 -21.34 7.96
N THR A 416 -2.03 -21.29 7.27
CA THR A 416 -0.81 -20.68 7.79
C THR A 416 -0.26 -19.71 6.75
N GLN A 417 0.30 -18.62 7.23
CA GLN A 417 0.94 -17.61 6.39
C GLN A 417 2.27 -17.23 7.02
N LEU A 418 3.34 -17.37 6.24
CA LEU A 418 4.69 -16.90 6.57
C LEU A 418 5.01 -15.72 5.67
N GLY A 419 5.40 -14.60 6.26
CA GLY A 419 5.77 -13.38 5.56
C GLY A 419 7.15 -12.88 5.97
N LEU A 420 7.92 -12.43 5.01
CA LEU A 420 9.26 -11.89 5.18
C LEU A 420 9.36 -10.54 4.45
N ASP A 421 9.89 -9.53 5.12
CA ASP A 421 10.23 -8.23 4.57
C ASP A 421 11.63 -7.83 5.03
N LEU A 422 12.58 -7.88 4.11
CA LEU A 422 13.98 -7.54 4.33
C LEU A 422 14.30 -6.27 3.56
N ASN A 423 14.83 -5.27 4.24
CA ASN A 423 15.21 -4.01 3.62
C ASN A 423 16.61 -3.60 4.09
N HIS A 424 17.49 -3.33 3.14
CA HIS A 424 18.85 -2.86 3.33
C HIS A 424 19.00 -1.49 2.69
N ILE A 425 19.50 -0.51 3.42
CA ILE A 425 19.65 0.87 2.96
C ILE A 425 21.08 1.33 3.28
N ASP A 426 21.82 1.64 2.23
CA ASP A 426 23.11 2.29 2.33
C ASP A 426 22.95 3.79 2.05
N GLY A 427 23.39 4.62 2.99
CA GLY A 427 23.35 6.08 2.89
C GLY A 427 24.75 6.65 2.75
N LEU A 428 24.93 7.59 1.84
CA LEU A 428 26.16 8.34 1.63
C LEU A 428 25.88 9.85 1.57
N TYR A 429 26.46 10.60 2.49
CA TYR A 429 26.60 12.05 2.41
C TYR A 429 28.06 12.42 2.20
N THR A 430 28.35 13.32 1.26
CA THR A 430 29.68 13.86 1.06
C THR A 430 29.65 15.34 0.73
N LEU A 431 30.54 16.09 1.34
CA LEU A 431 30.96 17.42 0.93
C LEU A 431 32.49 17.39 0.74
N PRO A 432 33.02 17.55 -0.50
CA PRO A 432 34.45 17.50 -0.75
C PRO A 432 35.24 18.61 -0.05
N TYR A 433 36.52 18.39 0.16
CA TYR A 433 37.48 19.42 0.63
C TYR A 433 37.48 20.64 -0.32
N GLY A 434 37.66 21.84 0.22
CA GLY A 434 37.71 23.10 -0.53
C GLY A 434 36.36 23.70 -0.90
N TYR A 435 35.24 23.12 -0.40
CA TYR A 435 33.89 23.65 -0.53
C TYR A 435 33.41 24.22 0.80
N LEU A 436 33.34 25.54 0.88
CA LEU A 436 33.04 26.26 2.12
C LEU A 436 31.61 26.02 2.58
N LEU A 437 31.45 25.42 3.78
CA LEU A 437 30.18 25.26 4.47
C LEU A 437 30.23 26.06 5.78
N GLY A 438 29.67 27.25 5.78
CA GLY A 438 29.81 28.17 6.91
C GLY A 438 31.24 28.68 7.03
N THR A 439 31.99 28.22 8.04
CA THR A 439 33.42 28.50 8.27
C THR A 439 34.34 27.31 8.01
N ASN A 440 33.74 26.14 7.62
CA ASN A 440 34.49 24.90 7.41
C ASN A 440 34.57 24.61 5.91
N ASP A 441 35.77 24.45 5.37
CA ASP A 441 36.07 24.04 4.00
C ASP A 441 36.83 22.69 3.91
N GLU A 442 36.99 22.02 5.04
CA GLU A 442 37.82 20.82 5.20
C GLU A 442 37.08 19.52 4.86
N GLY A 443 35.85 19.65 4.35
CA GLY A 443 35.05 18.54 3.89
C GLY A 443 34.32 17.73 4.98
N GLU A 444 33.28 17.06 4.59
CA GLU A 444 32.46 16.19 5.45
C GLU A 444 32.03 14.92 4.70
N LYS A 445 31.94 13.80 5.42
CA LYS A 445 31.44 12.53 4.90
C LYS A 445 30.69 11.75 5.98
N SER A 446 29.53 11.23 5.63
CA SER A 446 28.81 10.29 6.47
C SER A 446 28.40 9.07 5.66
N ILE A 447 28.58 7.90 6.23
CA ILE A 447 28.11 6.63 5.68
C ILE A 447 27.17 6.01 6.70
N SER A 448 26.04 5.52 6.27
CA SER A 448 25.10 4.73 7.09
C SER A 448 24.77 3.41 6.42
N ASN A 449 24.60 2.38 7.21
CA ASN A 449 24.11 1.07 6.78
C ASN A 449 22.96 0.68 7.70
N ARG A 450 21.76 0.56 7.15
CA ARG A 450 20.56 0.17 7.90
C ARG A 450 19.99 -1.13 7.36
N ARG A 451 19.65 -2.03 8.26
CA ARG A 451 18.98 -3.29 7.94
C ARG A 451 17.70 -3.41 8.74
N ASN A 452 16.60 -3.56 8.04
CA ASN A 452 15.28 -3.82 8.61
C ASN A 452 14.83 -5.23 8.22
N GLN A 453 14.38 -6.01 9.20
CA GLN A 453 13.92 -7.37 9.00
C GLN A 453 12.59 -7.55 9.73
N ASN A 454 11.53 -7.85 9.00
CA ASN A 454 10.21 -8.18 9.55
C ASN A 454 9.86 -9.61 9.18
N LEU A 455 9.53 -10.41 10.18
CA LEU A 455 8.95 -11.74 10.04
C LEU A 455 7.53 -11.71 10.59
N THR A 456 6.59 -12.21 9.82
CA THR A 456 5.18 -12.38 10.21
C THR A 456 4.83 -13.84 10.06
N TRP A 457 4.25 -14.45 11.09
CA TRP A 457 3.81 -15.84 11.04
C TRP A 457 2.43 -15.99 11.68
N ASP A 458 1.46 -16.33 10.86
CA ASP A 458 0.07 -16.49 11.25
C ASP A 458 -0.37 -17.94 11.13
N TRP A 459 -1.12 -18.40 12.13
CA TRP A 459 -1.86 -19.65 12.14
C TRP A 459 -3.32 -19.37 12.37
N LYS A 460 -4.18 -19.92 11.53
CA LYS A 460 -5.60 -19.69 11.61
C LYS A 460 -6.38 -20.99 11.46
N ALA A 461 -7.36 -21.20 12.33
CA ALA A 461 -8.37 -22.23 12.21
C ALA A 461 -9.75 -21.58 12.16
N SER A 462 -10.57 -21.95 11.21
CA SER A 462 -11.95 -21.45 11.12
C SER A 462 -12.93 -22.57 10.75
N ARG A 463 -14.15 -22.45 11.28
CA ARG A 463 -15.25 -23.36 10.97
C ARG A 463 -16.56 -22.60 10.86
N ARG A 464 -17.34 -22.94 9.86
CA ARG A 464 -18.72 -22.47 9.72
C ARG A 464 -19.67 -23.52 10.30
N PHE A 465 -20.66 -23.03 11.06
CA PHE A 465 -21.77 -23.79 11.61
C PHE A 465 -23.06 -23.26 11.01
N ASP A 466 -23.83 -24.11 10.34
CA ASP A 466 -25.14 -23.77 9.81
C ASP A 466 -26.18 -24.15 10.88
N LEU A 467 -26.68 -23.15 11.60
CA LEU A 467 -27.63 -23.31 12.73
C LEU A 467 -29.10 -23.28 12.28
N GLY A 468 -29.34 -23.43 10.99
CA GLY A 468 -30.65 -23.43 10.35
C GLY A 468 -30.57 -22.80 8.95
N HIS A 469 -31.72 -22.68 8.27
CA HIS A 469 -31.73 -22.18 6.89
C HIS A 469 -31.27 -20.72 6.73
N LYS A 470 -31.34 -19.90 7.79
CA LYS A 470 -31.05 -18.47 7.74
C LYS A 470 -29.92 -18.04 8.67
N LEU A 471 -29.47 -18.90 9.56
CA LEU A 471 -28.51 -18.56 10.60
C LEU A 471 -27.21 -19.32 10.42
N HIS A 472 -26.13 -18.58 10.20
CA HIS A 472 -24.79 -19.13 10.04
C HIS A 472 -23.83 -18.47 11.04
N LEU A 473 -23.08 -19.29 11.76
CA LEU A 473 -22.05 -18.84 12.69
C LEU A 473 -20.68 -19.29 12.16
N THR A 474 -19.72 -18.38 12.06
CA THR A 474 -18.33 -18.75 11.77
C THR A 474 -17.48 -18.43 12.99
N GLY A 475 -16.84 -19.45 13.54
CA GLY A 475 -15.82 -19.30 14.56
C GLY A 475 -14.44 -19.26 13.93
N THR A 476 -13.58 -18.36 14.38
CA THR A 476 -12.18 -18.25 13.92
C THR A 476 -11.25 -18.08 15.12
N LEU A 477 -10.16 -18.83 15.13
CA LEU A 477 -9.05 -18.67 16.05
C LEU A 477 -7.79 -18.38 15.25
N LEU A 478 -7.05 -17.35 15.62
CA LEU A 478 -5.82 -16.90 14.97
C LEU A 478 -4.72 -16.72 16.02
N SER A 479 -3.54 -17.26 15.75
CA SER A 479 -2.30 -16.94 16.45
C SER A 479 -1.36 -16.24 15.49
N GLN A 480 -0.79 -15.11 15.90
CA GLN A 480 0.12 -14.28 15.10
C GLN A 480 1.40 -14.03 15.86
N ILE A 481 2.53 -14.18 15.18
CA ILE A 481 3.85 -13.77 15.64
C ILE A 481 4.38 -12.71 14.67
N VAL A 482 4.78 -11.57 15.21
CA VAL A 482 5.48 -10.50 14.46
C VAL A 482 6.81 -10.25 15.13
N GLN A 483 7.89 -10.43 14.40
CA GLN A 483 9.25 -10.07 14.83
C GLN A 483 9.78 -8.98 13.90
N ARG A 484 10.25 -7.89 14.50
CA ARG A 484 10.92 -6.79 13.80
C ARG A 484 12.31 -6.62 14.38
N ARG A 485 13.29 -6.58 13.53
CA ARG A 485 14.67 -6.27 13.90
C ARG A 485 15.19 -5.15 13.01
N GLU A 486 15.78 -4.16 13.64
CA GLU A 486 16.41 -3.04 12.98
C GLU A 486 17.80 -2.84 13.53
N THR A 487 18.79 -2.71 12.66
CA THR A 487 20.15 -2.34 13.00
C THR A 487 20.60 -1.20 12.10
N MET A 488 21.31 -0.23 12.64
CA MET A 488 21.88 0.88 11.89
C MET A 488 23.26 1.21 12.44
N ASP A 489 24.22 1.25 11.53
CA ASP A 489 25.59 1.69 11.77
C ASP A 489 25.81 2.97 10.96
N LYS A 490 26.26 4.04 11.63
CA LYS A 490 26.58 5.31 10.99
C LYS A 490 27.97 5.75 11.39
N THR A 491 28.79 6.08 10.41
CA THR A 491 30.09 6.73 10.63
C THR A 491 30.06 8.10 9.98
N SER A 492 30.33 9.14 10.76
CA SER A 492 30.48 10.51 10.27
C SER A 492 31.90 10.97 10.48
N ALA A 493 32.45 11.69 9.51
CA ALA A 493 33.82 12.18 9.51
C ALA A 493 33.87 13.61 8.97
N SER A 494 34.75 14.41 9.50
CA SER A 494 35.03 15.77 9.06
C SER A 494 36.51 16.10 9.19
N ILE A 495 36.95 17.19 8.56
CA ILE A 495 38.33 17.64 8.55
C ILE A 495 39.22 16.63 7.80
N PHE A 496 39.06 16.63 6.46
CA PHE A 496 39.85 15.80 5.58
C PHE A 496 41.10 16.53 5.09
N PRO A 497 42.20 15.80 4.83
CA PRO A 497 43.30 16.35 4.04
C PRO A 497 42.84 16.67 2.62
N ALA A 498 43.51 17.62 1.97
CA ALA A 498 43.23 17.94 0.57
C ALA A 498 43.29 16.69 -0.31
N ASP A 499 42.35 16.56 -1.23
CA ASP A 499 42.21 15.46 -2.21
C ASP A 499 42.07 14.05 -1.63
N VAL A 500 41.72 13.93 -0.33
CA VAL A 500 41.47 12.63 0.33
C VAL A 500 40.07 12.58 0.87
N ASP A 501 39.29 11.57 0.47
CA ASP A 501 37.92 11.36 0.95
C ASP A 501 37.70 10.07 1.77
N ASN A 502 38.81 9.42 2.18
CA ASN A 502 38.77 8.20 3.00
C ASN A 502 38.51 8.60 4.47
N ILE A 503 37.47 8.05 5.07
CA ILE A 503 37.07 8.29 6.47
C ILE A 503 38.22 8.06 7.45
N ALA A 504 39.09 7.09 7.20
CA ALA A 504 40.24 6.80 8.06
C ALA A 504 41.24 7.95 8.14
N ALA A 505 41.33 8.81 7.12
CA ALA A 505 42.21 9.97 7.05
C ALA A 505 41.63 11.23 7.70
N ALA A 506 40.34 11.26 8.04
CA ALA A 506 39.70 12.41 8.66
C ALA A 506 40.19 12.61 10.10
N ALA A 507 40.39 13.86 10.48
CA ALA A 507 40.83 14.20 11.85
C ALA A 507 39.73 14.00 12.90
N GLN A 508 38.45 14.20 12.52
CA GLN A 508 37.31 13.97 13.41
C GLN A 508 36.45 12.85 12.87
N ARG A 509 36.10 11.91 13.73
CA ARG A 509 35.23 10.76 13.39
C ARG A 509 34.28 10.48 14.53
N SER A 510 33.06 10.13 14.22
CA SER A 510 32.06 9.64 15.17
C SER A 510 31.38 8.40 14.62
N VAL A 511 31.12 7.44 15.49
CA VAL A 511 30.39 6.21 15.16
C VAL A 511 29.14 6.13 16.00
N LEU A 512 28.03 5.79 15.39
CA LEU A 512 26.77 5.53 16.05
C LEU A 512 26.28 4.16 15.60
N GLU A 513 26.04 3.27 16.55
CA GLU A 513 25.41 1.98 16.34
C GLU A 513 24.08 1.95 17.10
N THR A 514 23.02 1.53 16.43
CA THR A 514 21.72 1.30 17.04
C THR A 514 21.20 -0.07 16.65
N SER A 515 20.62 -0.77 17.62
CA SER A 515 19.97 -2.06 17.40
C SER A 515 18.69 -2.13 18.18
N PHE A 516 17.67 -2.62 17.52
CA PHE A 516 16.34 -2.74 18.09
C PHE A 516 15.70 -4.07 17.68
N GLU A 517 15.06 -4.74 18.62
CA GLU A 517 14.27 -5.93 18.34
C GLU A 517 12.93 -5.87 19.06
N GLN A 518 11.86 -6.07 18.30
CA GLN A 518 10.50 -6.21 18.78
C GLN A 518 10.00 -7.61 18.45
N ARG A 519 9.40 -8.26 19.44
CA ARG A 519 8.67 -9.53 19.28
C ARG A 519 7.28 -9.36 19.87
N THR A 520 6.27 -9.60 19.07
CA THR A 520 4.87 -9.54 19.50
C THR A 520 4.19 -10.86 19.17
N TRP A 521 3.50 -11.42 20.15
CA TRP A 521 2.62 -12.56 19.96
C TRP A 521 1.19 -12.16 20.27
N GLY A 522 0.26 -12.46 19.36
CA GLY A 522 -1.15 -12.19 19.49
C GLY A 522 -2.00 -13.45 19.32
N LEU A 523 -3.00 -13.62 20.18
CA LEU A 523 -4.04 -14.63 20.05
C LEU A 523 -5.38 -13.94 19.88
N TYR A 524 -6.09 -14.23 18.79
CA TYR A 524 -7.37 -13.61 18.45
C TYR A 524 -8.46 -14.65 18.22
N GLY A 525 -9.55 -14.52 18.94
CA GLY A 525 -10.76 -15.30 18.75
C GLY A 525 -11.88 -14.44 18.18
N GLU A 526 -12.63 -14.96 17.22
CA GLU A 526 -13.72 -14.27 16.55
C GLU A 526 -14.94 -15.17 16.36
N ALA A 527 -16.12 -14.63 16.64
CA ALA A 527 -17.42 -15.21 16.33
C ALA A 527 -18.17 -14.28 15.37
N PHE A 528 -18.45 -14.75 14.17
CA PHE A 528 -19.18 -14.02 13.15
C PHE A 528 -20.52 -14.68 12.84
N LEU A 529 -21.59 -13.97 13.13
CA LEU A 529 -22.98 -14.39 12.91
C LEU A 529 -23.53 -13.71 11.64
N ASN A 530 -24.12 -14.49 10.78
CA ASN A 530 -24.89 -14.04 9.62
C ASN A 530 -26.32 -14.56 9.73
N TYR A 531 -27.29 -13.65 9.80
CA TYR A 531 -28.72 -13.98 9.80
C TYR A 531 -29.38 -13.43 8.52
N ASP A 532 -29.88 -14.32 7.68
CA ASP A 532 -30.63 -14.05 6.44
C ASP A 532 -29.91 -13.11 5.45
N ASN A 533 -28.57 -13.06 5.47
CA ASN A 533 -27.74 -12.10 4.71
C ASN A 533 -28.14 -10.63 4.91
N ARG A 534 -28.90 -10.33 5.97
CA ARG A 534 -29.36 -8.98 6.35
C ARG A 534 -28.70 -8.48 7.62
N LEU A 535 -28.67 -9.30 8.67
CA LEU A 535 -28.02 -8.94 9.94
C LEU A 535 -26.71 -9.68 10.08
N PHE A 536 -25.66 -8.93 10.33
CA PHE A 536 -24.33 -9.46 10.60
C PHE A 536 -23.86 -8.94 11.95
N VAL A 537 -23.37 -9.83 12.80
CA VAL A 537 -22.78 -9.50 14.09
C VAL A 537 -21.41 -10.12 14.17
N ASN A 538 -20.41 -9.34 14.53
CA ASN A 538 -19.05 -9.80 14.73
C ASN A 538 -18.59 -9.46 16.15
N ALA A 539 -18.16 -10.45 16.92
CA ALA A 539 -17.54 -10.29 18.22
C ALA A 539 -16.15 -10.90 18.24
N GLY A 540 -15.18 -10.15 18.70
CA GLY A 540 -13.78 -10.56 18.75
C GLY A 540 -13.10 -10.19 20.07
N LEU A 541 -12.12 -10.99 20.45
CA LEU A 541 -11.23 -10.70 21.56
C LEU A 541 -9.80 -11.05 21.17
N ARG A 542 -8.89 -10.10 21.31
CA ARG A 542 -7.47 -10.30 21.09
C ARG A 542 -6.68 -10.14 22.38
N ARG A 543 -5.70 -11.01 22.57
CA ARG A 543 -4.69 -10.94 23.63
C ARG A 543 -3.33 -10.77 23.00
N ASP A 544 -2.58 -9.74 23.43
CA ASP A 544 -1.21 -9.50 22.97
C ASP A 544 -0.20 -9.57 24.12
N ALA A 545 1.00 -10.05 23.79
CA ALA A 545 2.19 -10.00 24.60
C ALA A 545 3.37 -9.51 23.74
N SER A 546 4.22 -8.67 24.31
CA SER A 546 5.40 -8.12 23.60
C SER A 546 6.55 -7.88 24.57
N ASN A 547 7.77 -8.02 24.07
CA ASN A 547 8.99 -7.66 24.83
C ASN A 547 9.14 -6.15 25.06
N LEU A 548 8.29 -5.31 24.43
CA LEU A 548 8.27 -3.86 24.62
C LEU A 548 7.39 -3.40 25.80
N ILE A 549 6.57 -4.30 26.32
CA ILE A 549 5.71 -4.05 27.48
C ILE A 549 6.52 -4.21 28.75
N GLY A 550 6.24 -3.41 29.77
CA GLY A 550 6.92 -3.48 31.07
C GLY A 550 6.86 -4.87 31.69
N ARG A 551 7.91 -5.28 32.39
CA ARG A 551 8.08 -6.65 32.96
C ARG A 551 6.96 -7.07 33.88
N ASN A 552 6.31 -6.12 34.56
CA ASN A 552 5.20 -6.39 35.48
C ASN A 552 3.84 -6.48 34.78
N VAL A 553 3.78 -6.33 33.45
CA VAL A 553 2.55 -6.37 32.66
C VAL A 553 2.47 -7.66 31.86
N ALA A 554 1.59 -8.58 32.25
CA ALA A 554 1.56 -9.92 31.67
C ALA A 554 0.99 -9.98 30.25
N SER A 555 -0.11 -9.30 29.98
CA SER A 555 -0.82 -9.32 28.68
C SER A 555 -1.84 -8.19 28.59
N ILE A 556 -2.15 -7.80 27.37
CA ILE A 556 -3.16 -6.79 27.07
C ILE A 556 -4.29 -7.42 26.25
N TYR A 557 -5.53 -7.03 26.53
CA TYR A 557 -6.72 -7.54 25.86
C TYR A 557 -7.42 -6.42 25.10
N TYR A 558 -7.84 -6.71 23.86
CA TYR A 558 -8.53 -5.79 22.95
C TYR A 558 -9.85 -6.42 22.48
N PRO A 559 -10.99 -6.07 23.12
CA PRO A 559 -12.31 -6.52 22.68
C PRO A 559 -12.79 -5.73 21.46
N SER A 560 -13.64 -6.37 20.65
CA SER A 560 -14.33 -5.74 19.53
C SER A 560 -15.73 -6.32 19.34
N LEU A 561 -16.66 -5.46 18.93
CA LEU A 561 -18.03 -5.84 18.58
C LEU A 561 -18.49 -4.97 17.41
N SER A 562 -19.04 -5.57 16.37
CA SER A 562 -19.64 -4.79 15.30
C SER A 562 -20.93 -5.43 14.78
N VAL A 563 -21.84 -4.57 14.32
CA VAL A 563 -23.15 -4.95 13.79
C VAL A 563 -23.37 -4.24 12.46
N ALA A 564 -23.83 -4.97 11.46
CA ALA A 564 -24.30 -4.41 10.21
C ALA A 564 -25.71 -4.95 9.90
N TYR A 565 -26.64 -4.05 9.60
CA TYR A 565 -27.99 -4.39 9.17
C TYR A 565 -28.27 -3.82 7.79
N ASN A 566 -28.46 -4.72 6.81
CA ASN A 566 -28.72 -4.36 5.42
C ASN A 566 -30.21 -4.31 5.14
N MET A 567 -30.65 -3.15 4.70
CA MET A 567 -31.96 -2.89 4.11
C MET A 567 -31.81 -2.83 2.58
N GLU A 568 -32.90 -2.78 1.85
CA GLU A 568 -32.90 -2.78 0.38
C GLU A 568 -32.02 -1.66 -0.23
N LYS A 569 -32.10 -0.44 0.33
CA LYS A 569 -31.39 0.75 -0.19
C LYS A 569 -30.46 1.40 0.86
N ALA A 570 -30.33 0.79 2.04
CA ALA A 570 -29.53 1.35 3.10
C ALA A 570 -28.86 0.25 3.93
N LYS A 571 -27.74 0.59 4.56
CA LYS A 571 -27.05 -0.23 5.53
C LYS A 571 -26.81 0.60 6.79
N LEU A 572 -27.31 0.12 7.92
CA LEU A 572 -26.96 0.64 9.24
C LEU A 572 -25.76 -0.16 9.78
N ARG A 573 -24.85 0.52 10.41
CA ARG A 573 -23.68 -0.09 11.03
C ARG A 573 -23.33 0.57 12.36
N ALA A 574 -22.85 -0.23 13.29
CA ALA A 574 -22.31 0.22 14.55
C ALA A 574 -21.12 -0.68 14.92
N ALA A 575 -20.10 -0.10 15.53
CA ALA A 575 -18.96 -0.84 16.00
C ALA A 575 -18.36 -0.22 17.27
N TYR A 576 -17.81 -1.10 18.10
CA TYR A 576 -16.95 -0.78 19.22
C TYR A 576 -15.68 -1.61 19.11
N GLY A 577 -14.55 -1.03 19.42
CA GLY A 577 -13.31 -1.77 19.49
C GLY A 577 -12.20 -1.02 20.21
N GLU A 578 -11.23 -1.80 20.62
CA GLU A 578 -10.04 -1.31 21.30
C GLU A 578 -8.80 -1.80 20.56
N SER A 579 -7.78 -0.96 20.53
CA SER A 579 -6.44 -1.31 20.04
C SER A 579 -5.40 -0.49 20.78
N GLY A 580 -4.12 -0.75 20.54
CA GLY A 580 -3.06 -0.09 21.28
C GLY A 580 -1.96 0.49 20.39
N ARG A 581 -1.03 1.15 21.06
CA ARG A 581 0.27 1.55 20.53
C ARG A 581 1.35 1.08 21.48
N LEU A 582 2.26 0.24 21.00
CA LEU A 582 3.38 -0.27 21.81
C LEU A 582 4.37 0.84 22.16
N PRO A 583 4.96 0.82 23.37
CA PRO A 583 6.07 1.70 23.74
C PRO A 583 7.28 1.55 22.82
N TYR A 584 8.17 2.52 22.84
CA TYR A 584 9.48 2.35 22.19
C TYR A 584 10.35 1.33 22.96
N PRO A 585 11.32 0.68 22.31
CA PRO A 585 12.13 -0.37 22.91
C PRO A 585 12.86 0.04 24.18
N THR A 586 13.24 1.32 24.27
CA THR A 586 13.97 1.88 25.40
C THR A 586 13.08 2.34 26.55
N ASP A 587 11.74 2.29 26.41
CA ASP A 587 10.82 2.86 27.41
C ASP A 587 10.72 1.99 28.67
N ALA A 588 10.88 0.68 28.53
CA ALA A 588 10.89 -0.24 29.65
C ALA A 588 12.26 -0.36 30.37
N PHE A 589 13.35 0.12 29.76
CA PHE A 589 14.70 -0.11 30.25
C PHE A 589 15.38 1.17 30.67
N THR A 590 16.11 1.14 31.82
CA THR A 590 17.01 2.22 32.20
C THR A 590 18.35 2.03 31.51
N TYR A 591 18.86 3.06 30.85
CA TYR A 591 20.22 3.07 30.33
C TYR A 591 21.00 4.32 30.76
N TYR A 592 22.30 4.19 30.73
CA TYR A 592 23.24 5.23 31.11
C TYR A 592 24.11 5.63 29.92
N GLU A 593 24.42 6.89 29.83
CA GLU A 593 25.32 7.45 28.81
C GLU A 593 26.65 7.84 29.45
N VAL A 594 27.75 7.63 28.74
CA VAL A 594 29.07 8.13 29.12
C VAL A 594 29.18 9.58 28.62
N LYS A 595 29.22 10.54 29.54
CA LYS A 595 29.34 11.97 29.19
C LYS A 595 30.78 12.48 29.24
N GLY A 596 31.74 11.69 29.72
CA GLY A 596 33.14 12.04 29.82
C GLY A 596 33.94 11.04 30.63
N MET A 597 35.22 11.33 30.82
CA MET A 597 36.11 10.59 31.69
C MET A 597 36.51 11.47 32.88
N SER A 598 36.42 10.93 34.06
CA SER A 598 36.98 11.55 35.28
C SER A 598 38.24 10.82 35.70
N GLY A 599 38.98 11.38 36.65
CA GLY A 599 40.14 10.69 37.23
C GLY A 599 39.82 9.34 37.90
N TYR A 600 38.55 9.03 38.12
CA TYR A 600 38.04 7.78 38.71
C TYR A 600 37.34 6.86 37.74
N GLY A 601 37.33 7.17 36.42
CA GLY A 601 36.66 6.37 35.39
C GLY A 601 35.59 7.14 34.60
N PRO A 602 34.80 6.44 33.79
CA PRO A 602 33.76 7.06 32.96
C PRO A 602 32.66 7.72 33.81
N LEU A 603 32.30 8.96 33.45
CA LEU A 603 31.15 9.66 34.03
C LEU A 603 29.88 9.13 33.38
N LEU A 604 29.13 8.30 34.11
CA LEU A 604 27.86 7.75 33.71
C LEU A 604 26.71 8.67 34.14
N VAL A 605 25.90 9.09 33.19
CA VAL A 605 24.69 9.89 33.44
C VAL A 605 23.48 9.06 32.98
N PRO A 606 22.37 9.02 33.74
CA PRO A 606 21.15 8.39 33.25
C PRO A 606 20.71 9.04 31.95
N GLY A 607 20.72 8.31 30.84
CA GLY A 607 20.17 8.77 29.56
C GLY A 607 18.66 8.69 29.56
N LYS A 608 18.12 7.60 30.15
CA LYS A 608 16.70 7.38 30.32
C LYS A 608 16.44 6.46 31.49
N LYS A 609 15.42 6.78 32.28
CA LYS A 609 14.89 5.89 33.32
C LYS A 609 13.73 5.09 32.72
N GLY A 610 13.86 3.76 32.69
CA GLY A 610 12.82 2.84 32.24
C GLY A 610 11.67 2.72 33.23
N ASN A 611 10.54 2.22 32.73
CA ASN A 611 9.35 1.95 33.54
C ASN A 611 8.92 0.48 33.38
N ASP A 612 9.18 -0.34 34.41
CA ASP A 612 8.81 -1.76 34.42
C ASP A 612 7.28 -2.02 34.41
N ASN A 613 6.47 -0.98 34.61
CA ASN A 613 5.01 -1.04 34.57
C ASN A 613 4.44 -0.41 33.29
N ILE A 614 5.26 -0.05 32.32
CA ILE A 614 4.81 0.61 31.11
C ILE A 614 3.84 -0.27 30.32
N ARG A 615 2.70 0.30 29.95
CA ARG A 615 1.67 -0.35 29.14
C ARG A 615 1.63 0.31 27.76
N PRO A 616 1.12 -0.41 26.73
CA PRO A 616 0.76 0.24 25.48
C PRO A 616 -0.27 1.35 25.72
N GLU A 617 -0.16 2.45 24.97
CA GLU A 617 -1.27 3.40 24.87
C GLU A 617 -2.49 2.63 24.38
N ARG A 618 -3.66 2.90 24.97
CA ARG A 618 -4.90 2.21 24.66
C ARG A 618 -5.92 3.18 24.09
N MET A 619 -6.40 2.89 22.90
CA MET A 619 -7.46 3.64 22.26
C MET A 619 -8.73 2.80 22.20
N ARG A 620 -9.83 3.42 22.59
CA ARG A 620 -11.20 2.90 22.47
C ARG A 620 -11.96 3.73 21.47
N GLU A 621 -12.76 3.08 20.65
CA GLU A 621 -13.60 3.78 19.67
C GLU A 621 -15.00 3.20 19.66
N ILE A 622 -15.97 4.10 19.57
CA ILE A 622 -17.36 3.78 19.27
C ILE A 622 -17.70 4.50 17.98
N GLU A 623 -18.27 3.78 17.02
CA GLU A 623 -18.74 4.38 15.78
C GLU A 623 -20.14 3.90 15.41
N ALA A 624 -20.88 4.78 14.71
CA ALA A 624 -22.16 4.47 14.07
C ALA A 624 -22.18 5.05 12.66
N GLY A 625 -22.79 4.35 11.72
CA GLY A 625 -22.82 4.79 10.33
C GLY A 625 -24.08 4.36 9.59
N LEU A 626 -24.36 5.14 8.55
CA LEU A 626 -25.42 4.90 7.58
C LEU A 626 -24.81 4.96 6.18
N ASP A 627 -24.90 3.88 5.43
CA ASP A 627 -24.62 3.86 4.00
C ASP A 627 -25.94 3.79 3.25
N TRP A 628 -26.27 4.82 2.50
CA TRP A 628 -27.55 4.96 1.80
C TRP A 628 -27.33 5.09 0.29
N THR A 629 -28.06 4.30 -0.49
CA THR A 629 -27.93 4.23 -1.95
C THR A 629 -29.26 4.58 -2.64
N PRO A 630 -29.69 5.87 -2.61
CA PRO A 630 -30.89 6.30 -3.31
C PRO A 630 -30.61 6.42 -4.82
N ALA A 631 -31.29 5.64 -5.63
CA ALA A 631 -31.24 5.68 -7.09
C ALA A 631 -29.77 5.59 -7.64
N ARG A 632 -29.19 6.72 -8.06
CA ARG A 632 -27.84 6.81 -8.66
C ARG A 632 -26.78 7.33 -7.71
N HIS A 633 -27.13 7.64 -6.45
CA HIS A 633 -26.22 8.23 -5.48
C HIS A 633 -25.81 7.21 -4.42
N GLN A 634 -24.60 7.35 -3.92
CA GLN A 634 -24.14 6.62 -2.75
C GLN A 634 -23.70 7.64 -1.70
N ILE A 635 -24.34 7.62 -0.53
CA ILE A 635 -24.08 8.52 0.56
C ILE A 635 -23.67 7.68 1.77
N GLY A 636 -22.50 7.96 2.32
CA GLY A 636 -22.00 7.34 3.55
C GLY A 636 -21.84 8.42 4.64
N LEU A 637 -22.44 8.18 5.80
CA LEU A 637 -22.28 9.00 6.99
C LEU A 637 -21.68 8.14 8.10
N THR A 638 -20.67 8.65 8.79
CA THR A 638 -20.06 7.99 9.94
C THR A 638 -19.84 9.01 11.04
N ALA A 639 -20.38 8.72 12.24
CA ALA A 639 -20.05 9.41 13.47
C ALA A 639 -19.21 8.49 14.34
N TYR A 640 -18.18 9.03 14.99
CA TYR A 640 -17.31 8.26 15.86
C TYR A 640 -16.82 9.09 17.03
N ALA A 641 -16.50 8.42 18.14
CA ALA A 641 -15.83 8.97 19.31
C ALA A 641 -14.67 8.09 19.72
N GLN A 642 -13.52 8.71 19.96
CA GLN A 642 -12.27 8.04 20.36
C GLN A 642 -11.80 8.53 21.72
N PHE A 643 -11.32 7.60 22.55
CA PHE A 643 -10.79 7.87 23.88
C PHE A 643 -9.45 7.16 24.02
N THR A 644 -8.39 7.92 24.33
CA THR A 644 -7.06 7.40 24.60
C THR A 644 -6.82 7.36 26.10
N THR A 645 -6.31 6.24 26.60
CA THR A 645 -5.85 6.04 27.99
C THR A 645 -4.42 5.49 27.98
N ASP A 646 -3.75 5.58 29.12
CA ASP A 646 -2.35 5.16 29.28
C ASP A 646 -1.38 5.85 28.28
N ALA A 647 -1.66 7.14 27.95
CA ALA A 647 -0.81 7.91 27.04
C ALA A 647 0.63 8.00 27.57
N ILE A 648 1.60 7.69 26.70
CA ILE A 648 3.03 7.72 27.05
C ILE A 648 3.52 9.16 26.89
N ILE A 649 4.04 9.72 27.99
CA ILE A 649 4.59 11.08 28.06
C ILE A 649 6.02 11.01 28.57
N TYR A 650 6.92 11.70 27.88
CA TYR A 650 8.31 11.83 28.30
C TYR A 650 8.47 13.08 29.15
N THR A 651 9.02 12.92 30.35
CA THR A 651 9.33 14.02 31.25
C THR A 651 10.85 14.16 31.39
N PRO A 652 11.39 15.38 31.47
CA PRO A 652 12.80 15.56 31.82
C PRO A 652 13.14 14.89 33.17
N LEU A 653 14.33 14.35 33.30
CA LEU A 653 14.87 13.82 34.57
C LEU A 653 15.34 14.97 35.45
#